data_44f4e8e361d2d9ccbcc78e48ab41902a
#
_entry.id   44f4e8e361d2d9ccbcc78e48ab41902a
#
_cell.length_a   1.000
_cell.length_b   1.000
_cell.length_c   1.000
_cell.angle_alpha   90.00
_cell.angle_beta   90.00
_cell.angle_gamma   90.00
#
_symmetry.space_group_name_H-M   'P 1'
#
loop_
_entity.id
_entity.type
_entity.pdbx_description
1 polymer ?
#
loop_
_entity_poly.entity_id
_entity_poly.type
_entity_poly.pdbx_seq_one_letter_code
_entity_poly.pdbx_strand_id
1 'polypeptide(L)'
;MNERMKELVELLNRYATEYYTSDNPSVSDSEYDRLYRELVELEKAHPEQVLPDSPTHRVGGKILDGFEKYSHQYPLYSLQDAFSREELDAFDARVRKELDDVTYICELKIDGLSISLTYEQGIFVAGATRGDGSVGENITENLKRVKDIPLSLSEKIDITVRGECYMPRASFDQVNQSRQENGEPEFANPRNAAAGTLRQLDTGVVAKRNLATFLYQEASPSTRDSQEKVLNHLEQLGFVVNPRRLLAHSMDEVWEFIQEVGQERDQLPYDIDGVVIKVNDLVSQEQLGFTVKAPKWAVAYKFPAEEKEAKLLSVDWTVGRTGVVTPTANLTPVQLAGTTVSRATLHNVDYIAEKDILKDDTVIVYKAGDIIPAVLRVVESKRVSEEKLDIPTNCPSCESKLLHFEDEVALRCINPRCPAQIKEGLIHFASRDAMNISGLGPSIVEKLFATNLVKDVADIYRLTEEDFLLLDGIKEKSAQKLYQAIQASKENSAEKLLFGLGIRHVGSKASQLLLQHFHSIESLAQANPEEVASIESLGSVIAQSLQSYFETEGAKILLSELKELGVNLDYKGQVVAADAALSGLTVVLTGKLERLTRSEAKSKLENLGAKVTGSVSKKTDLVVAGADAGSKLQKAQELGIEIRDEAWLESL
;
A
#
# COMPACT_ATOMS: atom_id res chain seq x y z
N MET A 1 33.33 22.32 -15.58
CA MET A 1 32.07 21.75 -16.13
C MET A 1 32.04 22.09 -17.61
N ASN A 2 31.78 21.13 -18.47
CA ASN A 2 31.68 21.35 -19.92
C ASN A 2 30.36 22.07 -20.23
N GLU A 3 30.45 23.36 -20.62
CA GLU A 3 29.23 24.15 -20.91
C GLU A 3 28.37 23.53 -22.02
N ARG A 4 29.02 22.91 -23.02
CA ARG A 4 28.31 22.23 -24.11
C ARG A 4 27.50 21.03 -23.63
N MET A 5 28.07 20.26 -22.67
CA MET A 5 27.33 19.14 -22.07
C MET A 5 26.07 19.62 -21.34
N LYS A 6 26.16 20.71 -20.56
CA LYS A 6 25.02 21.32 -19.88
C LYS A 6 23.96 21.81 -20.85
N GLU A 7 24.36 22.53 -21.90
CA GLU A 7 23.48 22.99 -22.96
C GLU A 7 22.73 21.84 -23.63
N LEU A 8 23.44 20.74 -23.95
CA LEU A 8 22.84 19.55 -24.56
C LEU A 8 21.84 18.86 -23.64
N VAL A 9 22.13 18.74 -22.34
CA VAL A 9 21.21 18.15 -21.36
C VAL A 9 19.94 18.99 -21.25
N GLU A 10 20.04 20.31 -21.10
CA GLU A 10 18.89 21.23 -21.05
C GLU A 10 18.05 21.14 -22.34
N LEU A 11 18.70 21.15 -23.49
CA LEU A 11 18.06 21.10 -24.79
C LEU A 11 17.31 19.78 -25.04
N LEU A 12 17.97 18.66 -24.77
CA LEU A 12 17.40 17.33 -24.98
C LEU A 12 16.29 16.99 -23.99
N ASN A 13 16.36 17.47 -22.75
CA ASN A 13 15.26 17.33 -21.79
C ASN A 13 14.03 18.14 -22.24
N ARG A 14 14.23 19.34 -22.76
CA ARG A 14 13.14 20.15 -23.33
C ARG A 14 12.49 19.45 -24.53
N TYR A 15 13.29 18.95 -25.47
CA TYR A 15 12.77 18.22 -26.63
C TYR A 15 12.05 16.92 -26.24
N ALA A 16 12.53 16.23 -25.20
CA ALA A 16 11.83 15.06 -24.66
C ALA A 16 10.46 15.43 -24.08
N THR A 17 10.36 16.56 -23.37
CA THR A 17 9.07 17.07 -22.87
C THR A 17 8.11 17.46 -24.00
N GLU A 18 8.61 18.15 -25.02
CA GLU A 18 7.84 18.52 -26.21
C GLU A 18 7.29 17.28 -26.94
N TYR A 19 8.09 16.22 -27.04
CA TYR A 19 7.72 14.98 -27.72
C TYR A 19 6.78 14.09 -26.89
N TYR A 20 7.15 13.79 -25.62
CA TYR A 20 6.42 12.81 -24.80
C TYR A 20 5.25 13.39 -24.00
N THR A 21 5.27 14.68 -23.71
CA THR A 21 4.26 15.33 -22.87
C THR A 21 3.33 16.23 -23.65
N SER A 22 3.88 17.05 -24.55
CA SER A 22 3.11 18.07 -25.26
C SER A 22 2.63 17.63 -26.65
N ASP A 23 3.09 16.46 -27.14
CA ASP A 23 2.81 15.93 -28.50
C ASP A 23 3.03 16.98 -29.61
N ASN A 24 4.00 17.89 -29.41
CA ASN A 24 4.33 18.98 -30.29
C ASN A 24 5.85 19.19 -30.42
N PRO A 25 6.57 18.24 -31.06
CA PRO A 25 8.02 18.28 -31.16
C PRO A 25 8.47 19.46 -32.03
N SER A 26 9.42 20.25 -31.54
CA SER A 26 10.03 21.37 -32.26
C SER A 26 11.20 20.96 -33.17
N VAL A 27 11.67 19.70 -33.06
CA VAL A 27 12.78 19.14 -33.84
C VAL A 27 12.43 17.78 -34.42
N SER A 28 13.14 17.39 -35.50
CA SER A 28 13.01 16.03 -36.06
C SER A 28 13.73 14.98 -35.21
N ASP A 29 13.29 13.72 -35.31
CA ASP A 29 13.93 12.59 -34.62
C ASP A 29 15.44 12.50 -34.98
N SER A 30 15.80 12.78 -36.25
CA SER A 30 17.20 12.74 -36.70
C SER A 30 18.07 13.83 -36.06
N GLU A 31 17.53 14.99 -35.77
CA GLU A 31 18.25 16.07 -35.08
C GLU A 31 18.36 15.77 -33.58
N TYR A 32 17.30 15.25 -32.96
CA TYR A 32 17.36 14.75 -31.57
C TYR A 32 18.43 13.68 -31.41
N ASP A 33 18.45 12.68 -32.28
CA ASP A 33 19.44 11.59 -32.27
C ASP A 33 20.87 12.08 -32.46
N ARG A 34 21.06 13.09 -33.30
CA ARG A 34 22.37 13.71 -33.52
C ARG A 34 22.91 14.37 -32.24
N LEU A 35 22.09 15.19 -31.61
CA LEU A 35 22.41 15.88 -30.36
C LEU A 35 22.61 14.90 -29.20
N TYR A 36 21.80 13.86 -29.16
CA TYR A 36 21.92 12.80 -28.16
C TYR A 36 23.26 12.04 -28.27
N ARG A 37 23.68 11.70 -29.47
CA ARG A 37 24.99 11.05 -29.70
C ARG A 37 26.15 11.97 -29.29
N GLU A 38 26.07 13.27 -29.61
CA GLU A 38 27.06 14.26 -29.18
C GLU A 38 27.18 14.29 -27.65
N LEU A 39 26.04 14.28 -26.94
CA LEU A 39 26.03 14.21 -25.48
C LEU A 39 26.67 12.93 -24.95
N VAL A 40 26.33 11.76 -25.48
CA VAL A 40 26.91 10.47 -25.09
C VAL A 40 28.43 10.46 -25.26
N GLU A 41 28.96 11.06 -26.32
CA GLU A 41 30.40 11.13 -26.55
C GLU A 41 31.12 12.07 -25.57
N LEU A 42 30.48 13.20 -25.25
CA LEU A 42 31.01 14.13 -24.25
C LEU A 42 31.00 13.51 -22.84
N GLU A 43 29.96 12.78 -22.49
CA GLU A 43 29.87 12.10 -21.18
C GLU A 43 30.87 10.94 -21.06
N LYS A 44 31.14 10.21 -22.12
CA LYS A 44 32.20 9.19 -22.14
C LYS A 44 33.61 9.80 -21.96
N ALA A 45 33.83 10.98 -22.53
CA ALA A 45 35.09 11.68 -22.42
C ALA A 45 35.31 12.33 -21.02
N HIS A 46 34.20 12.67 -20.33
CA HIS A 46 34.20 13.38 -19.05
C HIS A 46 33.18 12.76 -18.06
N PRO A 47 33.36 11.51 -17.65
CA PRO A 47 32.36 10.78 -16.82
C PRO A 47 32.13 11.44 -15.44
N GLU A 48 33.12 12.20 -14.94
CA GLU A 48 33.03 12.96 -13.67
C GLU A 48 32.16 14.22 -13.77
N GLN A 49 31.74 14.62 -14.98
CA GLN A 49 30.92 15.82 -15.23
C GLN A 49 29.49 15.51 -15.70
N VAL A 50 29.12 14.23 -15.71
CA VAL A 50 27.75 13.82 -16.10
C VAL A 50 26.74 14.43 -15.15
N LEU A 51 25.71 15.08 -15.72
CA LEU A 51 24.69 15.76 -14.94
C LEU A 51 23.63 14.75 -14.43
N PRO A 52 23.06 14.96 -13.22
CA PRO A 52 22.07 14.07 -12.65
C PRO A 52 20.80 13.90 -13.48
N ASP A 53 20.45 14.95 -14.24
CA ASP A 53 19.28 15.02 -15.12
C ASP A 53 19.61 14.72 -16.58
N SER A 54 20.78 14.14 -16.86
CA SER A 54 21.14 13.77 -18.23
C SER A 54 20.15 12.75 -18.81
N PRO A 55 19.62 13.00 -20.04
CA PRO A 55 18.74 12.04 -20.71
C PRO A 55 19.41 10.71 -21.05
N THR A 56 20.74 10.63 -20.99
CA THR A 56 21.50 9.37 -21.18
C THR A 56 21.23 8.36 -20.07
N HIS A 57 20.79 8.80 -18.89
CA HIS A 57 20.32 7.92 -17.82
C HIS A 57 19.08 7.09 -18.21
N ARG A 58 18.35 7.47 -19.27
CA ARG A 58 17.19 6.72 -19.77
C ARG A 58 17.57 5.52 -20.64
N VAL A 59 18.79 5.48 -21.16
CA VAL A 59 19.27 4.44 -22.06
C VAL A 59 20.31 3.57 -21.36
N GLY A 60 20.22 2.25 -21.56
CA GLY A 60 21.07 1.26 -20.91
C GLY A 60 20.42 0.64 -19.67
N GLY A 61 20.83 -0.60 -19.34
CA GLY A 61 20.38 -1.34 -18.17
C GLY A 61 21.37 -1.22 -17.03
N LYS A 62 20.86 -1.06 -15.80
CA LYS A 62 21.62 -1.25 -14.57
C LYS A 62 21.00 -2.41 -13.83
N ILE A 63 21.80 -3.40 -13.44
CA ILE A 63 21.33 -4.48 -12.58
C ILE A 63 21.46 -3.99 -11.13
N LEU A 64 20.33 -3.99 -10.41
CA LEU A 64 20.23 -3.60 -9.02
C LEU A 64 20.39 -4.83 -8.12
N ASP A 65 20.99 -4.67 -6.95
CA ASP A 65 21.09 -5.75 -5.95
C ASP A 65 19.78 -6.00 -5.19
N GLY A 66 18.88 -5.01 -5.17
CA GLY A 66 17.56 -5.04 -4.53
C GLY A 66 16.95 -3.63 -4.48
N PHE A 67 15.84 -3.52 -3.77
CA PHE A 67 15.15 -2.25 -3.53
C PHE A 67 15.28 -1.87 -2.07
N GLU A 68 15.86 -0.72 -1.80
CA GLU A 68 15.92 -0.14 -0.47
C GLU A 68 14.54 0.34 -0.02
N LYS A 69 14.33 0.44 1.28
CA LYS A 69 13.12 1.04 1.84
C LYS A 69 13.19 2.56 1.69
N TYR A 70 12.05 3.14 1.34
CA TYR A 70 11.87 4.58 1.23
C TYR A 70 10.79 5.06 2.19
N SER A 71 11.15 5.89 3.16
CA SER A 71 10.20 6.51 4.09
C SER A 71 9.58 7.74 3.43
N HIS A 72 8.25 7.74 3.30
CA HIS A 72 7.53 8.87 2.72
C HIS A 72 7.49 10.06 3.68
N GLN A 73 7.95 11.22 3.24
CA GLN A 73 7.84 12.47 3.99
C GLN A 73 6.36 12.86 4.23
N TYR A 74 5.52 12.59 3.24
CA TYR A 74 4.06 12.80 3.31
C TYR A 74 3.36 11.45 3.24
N PRO A 75 2.47 11.08 4.19
CA PRO A 75 1.77 9.79 4.17
C PRO A 75 0.86 9.64 2.93
N LEU A 76 0.78 8.44 2.35
CA LEU A 76 -0.16 8.09 1.30
C LEU A 76 -1.38 7.39 1.91
N TYR A 77 -2.55 7.92 1.62
CA TYR A 77 -3.82 7.36 2.09
C TYR A 77 -4.53 6.57 0.99
N SER A 78 -5.30 5.57 1.39
CA SER A 78 -6.27 4.95 0.51
C SER A 78 -7.48 5.87 0.36
N LEU A 79 -8.27 5.69 -0.70
CA LEU A 79 -9.57 6.35 -0.83
C LEU A 79 -10.67 5.45 -0.26
N GLN A 80 -11.77 6.06 0.18
CA GLN A 80 -12.99 5.32 0.47
C GLN A 80 -13.67 5.00 -0.86
N ASP A 81 -14.13 3.75 -1.03
CA ASP A 81 -14.85 3.34 -2.23
C ASP A 81 -16.34 3.68 -2.11
N ALA A 82 -16.98 3.97 -3.25
CA ALA A 82 -18.42 4.07 -3.44
C ALA A 82 -18.81 3.27 -4.69
N PHE A 83 -19.94 2.55 -4.63
CA PHE A 83 -20.40 1.65 -5.69
C PHE A 83 -21.78 2.04 -6.25
N SER A 84 -22.42 3.03 -5.66
CA SER A 84 -23.75 3.49 -6.08
C SER A 84 -23.88 5.01 -6.03
N ARG A 85 -24.95 5.51 -6.66
CA ARG A 85 -25.30 6.93 -6.60
C ARG A 85 -25.66 7.33 -5.17
N GLU A 86 -26.37 6.51 -4.43
CA GLU A 86 -26.78 6.77 -3.05
C GLU A 86 -25.57 6.92 -2.12
N GLU A 87 -24.50 6.15 -2.35
CA GLU A 87 -23.26 6.28 -1.58
C GLU A 87 -22.51 7.59 -1.90
N LEU A 88 -22.56 8.04 -3.15
CA LEU A 88 -22.05 9.36 -3.55
C LEU A 88 -22.88 10.50 -2.94
N ASP A 89 -24.20 10.38 -2.94
CA ASP A 89 -25.09 11.36 -2.29
C ASP A 89 -24.85 11.42 -0.78
N ALA A 90 -24.57 10.27 -0.15
CA ALA A 90 -24.19 10.21 1.26
C ALA A 90 -22.80 10.85 1.53
N PHE A 91 -21.86 10.74 0.59
CA PHE A 91 -20.59 11.46 0.65
C PHE A 91 -20.82 12.97 0.54
N ASP A 92 -21.57 13.46 -0.44
CA ASP A 92 -21.92 14.88 -0.62
C ASP A 92 -22.61 15.45 0.62
N ALA A 93 -23.59 14.71 1.16
CA ALA A 93 -24.30 15.12 2.37
C ALA A 93 -23.36 15.25 3.60
N ARG A 94 -22.33 14.42 3.73
CA ARG A 94 -21.31 14.55 4.80
C ARG A 94 -20.45 15.80 4.59
N VAL A 95 -20.01 16.04 3.35
CA VAL A 95 -19.20 17.21 3.00
C VAL A 95 -19.98 18.49 3.25
N ARG A 96 -21.25 18.58 2.81
CA ARG A 96 -22.12 19.75 2.99
C ARG A 96 -22.61 20.00 4.41
N LYS A 97 -22.35 19.09 5.35
CA LYS A 97 -22.56 19.38 6.78
C LYS A 97 -21.47 20.32 7.34
N GLU A 98 -20.31 20.35 6.73
CA GLU A 98 -19.16 21.13 7.18
C GLU A 98 -18.84 22.30 6.25
N LEU A 99 -19.38 22.31 5.01
CA LEU A 99 -19.10 23.28 3.96
C LEU A 99 -20.39 23.70 3.24
N ASP A 100 -20.57 25.01 3.00
CA ASP A 100 -21.76 25.54 2.34
C ASP A 100 -21.66 25.46 0.80
N ASP A 101 -20.58 25.99 0.22
CA ASP A 101 -20.34 26.00 -1.23
C ASP A 101 -19.26 24.98 -1.58
N VAL A 102 -19.63 23.93 -2.32
CA VAL A 102 -18.72 22.85 -2.69
C VAL A 102 -18.75 22.63 -4.20
N THR A 103 -17.55 22.62 -4.78
CA THR A 103 -17.32 22.09 -6.14
C THR A 103 -16.43 20.87 -6.05
N TYR A 104 -16.59 19.96 -7.00
CA TYR A 104 -15.83 18.73 -7.08
C TYR A 104 -14.98 18.67 -8.34
N ILE A 105 -13.78 18.15 -8.25
CA ILE A 105 -12.99 17.74 -9.41
C ILE A 105 -13.08 16.23 -9.55
N CYS A 106 -13.52 15.78 -10.72
CA CYS A 106 -13.62 14.38 -11.09
C CYS A 106 -12.44 14.00 -11.96
N GLU A 107 -11.72 12.97 -11.60
CA GLU A 107 -10.53 12.46 -12.28
C GLU A 107 -10.70 10.97 -12.57
N LEU A 108 -10.16 10.45 -13.68
CA LEU A 108 -10.19 9.01 -13.93
C LEU A 108 -9.34 8.27 -12.92
N LYS A 109 -9.88 7.17 -12.37
CA LYS A 109 -9.15 6.27 -11.49
C LYS A 109 -8.37 5.25 -12.33
N ILE A 110 -7.10 5.57 -12.56
CA ILE A 110 -6.21 4.74 -13.39
C ILE A 110 -5.89 3.44 -12.67
N ASP A 111 -5.95 2.33 -13.37
CA ASP A 111 -5.61 1.01 -12.83
C ASP A 111 -4.12 0.71 -13.08
N GLY A 112 -3.27 1.13 -12.17
CA GLY A 112 -1.82 1.02 -12.24
C GLY A 112 -1.16 0.78 -10.88
N LEU A 113 0.08 1.26 -10.75
CA LEU A 113 0.85 1.26 -9.51
C LEU A 113 1.07 2.69 -9.05
N SER A 114 0.62 2.99 -7.83
CA SER A 114 0.81 4.32 -7.24
C SER A 114 2.28 4.60 -6.96
N ILE A 115 2.74 5.76 -7.40
CA ILE A 115 4.12 6.25 -7.27
C ILE A 115 4.16 7.62 -6.61
N SER A 116 5.28 7.87 -5.94
CA SER A 116 5.66 9.19 -5.41
C SER A 116 6.99 9.60 -6.04
N LEU A 117 7.06 10.82 -6.58
CA LEU A 117 8.24 11.40 -7.21
C LEU A 117 8.68 12.62 -6.42
N THR A 118 9.94 12.70 -6.04
CA THR A 118 10.53 13.82 -5.32
C THR A 118 11.54 14.54 -6.19
N TYR A 119 11.39 15.85 -6.27
CA TYR A 119 12.30 16.75 -6.98
C TYR A 119 12.90 17.75 -6.00
N GLU A 120 14.21 17.99 -6.13
CA GLU A 120 14.93 19.04 -5.43
C GLU A 120 15.51 20.00 -6.45
N GLN A 121 15.28 21.29 -6.28
CA GLN A 121 15.67 22.33 -7.23
C GLN A 121 15.27 21.99 -8.68
N GLY A 122 14.10 21.35 -8.84
CA GLY A 122 13.57 20.90 -10.11
C GLY A 122 14.20 19.64 -10.70
N ILE A 123 15.15 18.99 -10.01
CA ILE A 123 15.81 17.76 -10.47
C ILE A 123 15.19 16.54 -9.80
N PHE A 124 14.90 15.49 -10.57
CA PHE A 124 14.35 14.23 -10.05
C PHE A 124 15.39 13.49 -9.20
N VAL A 125 15.16 13.42 -7.89
CA VAL A 125 16.09 12.82 -6.92
C VAL A 125 15.63 11.48 -6.38
N ALA A 126 14.34 11.27 -6.19
CA ALA A 126 13.82 10.03 -5.62
C ALA A 126 12.44 9.66 -6.16
N GLY A 127 12.22 8.36 -6.36
CA GLY A 127 10.93 7.80 -6.71
C GLY A 127 10.64 6.51 -5.96
N ALA A 128 9.43 6.36 -5.44
CA ALA A 128 9.06 5.26 -4.58
C ALA A 128 7.66 4.70 -4.86
N THR A 129 7.45 3.42 -4.55
CA THR A 129 6.13 2.81 -4.50
C THR A 129 5.38 3.25 -3.25
N ARG A 130 4.04 3.13 -3.24
CA ARG A 130 3.22 3.49 -2.07
C ARG A 130 3.61 2.69 -0.81
N GLY A 131 3.91 1.38 -0.95
CA GLY A 131 4.10 0.50 0.19
C GLY A 131 2.86 0.44 1.10
N ASP A 132 3.07 0.60 2.40
CA ASP A 132 2.01 0.70 3.41
C ASP A 132 1.45 2.12 3.59
N GLY A 133 1.93 3.07 2.79
CA GLY A 133 1.59 4.49 2.85
C GLY A 133 2.58 5.33 3.65
N SER A 134 3.38 4.73 4.52
CA SER A 134 4.47 5.36 5.28
C SER A 134 5.84 4.96 4.74
N VAL A 135 6.00 3.70 4.37
CA VAL A 135 7.26 3.15 3.83
C VAL A 135 6.97 2.38 2.54
N GLY A 136 7.65 2.77 1.47
CA GLY A 136 7.62 2.12 0.16
C GLY A 136 8.98 1.51 -0.21
N GLU A 137 9.10 1.12 -1.48
CA GLU A 137 10.35 0.66 -2.10
C GLU A 137 10.93 1.78 -2.96
N ASN A 138 12.22 2.06 -2.80
CA ASN A 138 12.93 3.02 -3.66
C ASN A 138 13.12 2.40 -5.05
N ILE A 139 12.42 2.95 -6.03
CA ILE A 139 12.45 2.52 -7.43
C ILE A 139 12.94 3.65 -8.37
N THR A 140 13.73 4.57 -7.84
CA THR A 140 14.21 5.76 -8.56
C THR A 140 14.85 5.41 -9.91
N GLU A 141 15.75 4.43 -9.91
CA GLU A 141 16.46 4.03 -11.13
C GLU A 141 15.53 3.43 -12.18
N ASN A 142 14.45 2.77 -11.76
CA ASN A 142 13.43 2.24 -12.66
C ASN A 142 12.55 3.35 -13.21
N LEU A 143 12.13 4.30 -12.36
CA LEU A 143 11.31 5.43 -12.78
C LEU A 143 12.03 6.38 -13.73
N LYS A 144 13.35 6.53 -13.61
CA LYS A 144 14.17 7.26 -14.60
C LYS A 144 14.07 6.68 -16.02
N ARG A 145 13.62 5.43 -16.18
CA ARG A 145 13.43 4.76 -17.49
C ARG A 145 12.05 4.99 -18.08
N VAL A 146 11.11 5.52 -17.30
CA VAL A 146 9.77 5.89 -17.77
C VAL A 146 9.86 7.23 -18.48
N LYS A 147 9.50 7.24 -19.76
CA LYS A 147 9.85 8.33 -20.68
C LYS A 147 9.12 9.64 -20.38
N ASP A 148 7.91 9.57 -19.88
CA ASP A 148 7.06 10.72 -19.55
C ASP A 148 7.28 11.31 -18.15
N ILE A 149 8.18 10.72 -17.37
CA ILE A 149 8.66 11.33 -16.10
C ILE A 149 9.79 12.31 -16.45
N PRO A 150 9.63 13.63 -16.25
CA PRO A 150 10.71 14.58 -16.49
C PRO A 150 11.87 14.36 -15.52
N LEU A 151 13.11 14.33 -16.01
CA LEU A 151 14.32 14.29 -15.15
C LEU A 151 14.64 15.67 -14.56
N SER A 152 14.18 16.72 -15.22
CA SER A 152 14.19 18.09 -14.71
C SER A 152 12.87 18.79 -15.05
N LEU A 153 12.38 19.59 -14.09
CA LEU A 153 11.16 20.38 -14.25
C LEU A 153 11.44 21.71 -14.95
N SER A 154 10.39 22.35 -15.46
CA SER A 154 10.46 23.69 -16.02
C SER A 154 10.82 24.77 -14.99
N GLU A 155 10.59 24.50 -13.70
CA GLU A 155 10.87 25.39 -12.58
C GLU A 155 11.85 24.74 -11.58
N LYS A 156 12.71 25.55 -10.97
CA LYS A 156 13.66 25.12 -9.94
C LYS A 156 13.00 25.14 -8.56
N ILE A 157 12.15 24.16 -8.29
CA ILE A 157 11.41 24.04 -7.04
C ILE A 157 11.66 22.69 -6.38
N ASP A 158 11.45 22.64 -5.08
CA ASP A 158 11.40 21.42 -4.30
C ASP A 158 9.95 20.97 -4.21
N ILE A 159 9.62 19.80 -4.77
CA ILE A 159 8.25 19.31 -4.84
C ILE A 159 8.21 17.79 -4.74
N THR A 160 7.22 17.27 -4.04
CA THR A 160 6.85 15.86 -4.07
C THR A 160 5.48 15.73 -4.73
N VAL A 161 5.41 14.94 -5.80
CA VAL A 161 4.18 14.70 -6.57
C VAL A 161 3.79 13.24 -6.54
N ARG A 162 2.52 12.95 -6.73
CA ARG A 162 1.96 11.60 -6.77
C ARG A 162 1.19 11.36 -8.04
N GLY A 163 1.25 10.12 -8.47
CA GLY A 163 0.55 9.68 -9.66
C GLY A 163 0.41 8.17 -9.70
N GLU A 164 -0.08 7.71 -10.83
CA GLU A 164 -0.18 6.31 -11.15
C GLU A 164 0.73 5.98 -12.32
N CYS A 165 1.59 4.97 -12.17
CA CYS A 165 2.34 4.39 -13.27
C CYS A 165 1.59 3.18 -13.80
N TYR A 166 1.31 3.17 -15.09
CA TYR A 166 0.50 2.14 -15.75
C TYR A 166 1.16 1.62 -17.01
N MET A 167 0.66 0.53 -17.53
CA MET A 167 1.06 -0.01 -18.83
C MET A 167 -0.06 0.26 -19.84
N PRO A 168 0.18 1.03 -20.91
CA PRO A 168 -0.77 1.18 -22.00
C PRO A 168 -1.15 -0.19 -22.59
N ARG A 169 -2.41 -0.34 -23.03
CA ARG A 169 -2.92 -1.61 -23.59
C ARG A 169 -2.05 -2.14 -24.73
N ALA A 170 -1.64 -1.27 -25.66
CA ALA A 170 -0.76 -1.65 -26.75
C ALA A 170 0.61 -2.18 -26.29
N SER A 171 1.17 -1.61 -25.21
CA SER A 171 2.41 -2.08 -24.60
C SER A 171 2.22 -3.43 -23.90
N PHE A 172 1.08 -3.60 -23.24
CA PHE A 172 0.72 -4.85 -22.58
C PHE A 172 0.61 -6.02 -23.57
N ASP A 173 -0.04 -5.81 -24.71
CA ASP A 173 -0.18 -6.82 -25.76
C ASP A 173 1.20 -7.21 -26.33
N GLN A 174 2.07 -6.22 -26.58
CA GLN A 174 3.45 -6.48 -27.05
C GLN A 174 4.28 -7.27 -26.03
N VAL A 175 4.17 -6.92 -24.76
CA VAL A 175 4.88 -7.62 -23.68
C VAL A 175 4.41 -9.06 -23.56
N ASN A 176 3.11 -9.32 -23.60
CA ASN A 176 2.57 -10.67 -23.51
C ASN A 176 2.90 -11.51 -24.76
N GLN A 177 2.84 -10.91 -25.95
CA GLN A 177 3.30 -11.58 -27.16
C GLN A 177 4.77 -12.01 -27.04
N SER A 178 5.67 -11.13 -26.59
CA SER A 178 7.08 -11.46 -26.39
C SER A 178 7.28 -12.56 -25.34
N ARG A 179 6.49 -12.57 -24.26
CA ARG A 179 6.54 -13.62 -23.23
C ARG A 179 6.09 -14.96 -23.78
N GLN A 180 5.02 -14.98 -24.55
CA GLN A 180 4.53 -16.17 -25.23
C GLN A 180 5.58 -16.77 -26.18
N GLU A 181 6.24 -15.93 -26.98
CA GLU A 181 7.32 -16.33 -27.88
C GLU A 181 8.52 -16.93 -27.12
N ASN A 182 8.79 -16.46 -25.90
CA ASN A 182 9.86 -16.96 -25.04
C ASN A 182 9.43 -18.13 -24.13
N GLY A 183 8.18 -18.59 -24.21
CA GLY A 183 7.65 -19.66 -23.35
C GLY A 183 7.49 -19.25 -21.88
N GLU A 184 7.37 -17.94 -21.59
CA GLU A 184 7.15 -17.41 -20.27
C GLU A 184 5.66 -17.23 -19.99
N PRO A 185 5.20 -17.33 -18.72
CA PRO A 185 3.81 -17.03 -18.35
C PRO A 185 3.44 -15.58 -18.69
N GLU A 186 2.28 -15.38 -19.33
CA GLU A 186 1.76 -14.06 -19.62
C GLU A 186 1.37 -13.29 -18.34
N PHE A 187 1.41 -11.96 -18.39
CA PHE A 187 0.84 -11.13 -17.35
C PHE A 187 -0.69 -11.18 -17.44
N ALA A 188 -1.34 -11.22 -16.28
CA ALA A 188 -2.78 -11.35 -16.18
C ALA A 188 -3.54 -10.08 -16.61
N ASN A 189 -2.98 -8.90 -16.36
CA ASN A 189 -3.56 -7.60 -16.70
C ASN A 189 -2.47 -6.52 -16.76
N PRO A 190 -2.78 -5.33 -17.34
CA PRO A 190 -1.85 -4.21 -17.46
C PRO A 190 -1.29 -3.71 -16.11
N ARG A 191 -2.10 -3.69 -15.04
CA ARG A 191 -1.66 -3.31 -13.70
C ARG A 191 -0.57 -4.22 -13.16
N ASN A 192 -0.77 -5.55 -13.24
CA ASN A 192 0.22 -6.53 -12.80
C ASN A 192 1.49 -6.46 -13.66
N ALA A 193 1.35 -6.19 -14.94
CA ALA A 193 2.48 -5.99 -15.86
C ALA A 193 3.28 -4.72 -15.50
N ALA A 194 2.60 -3.61 -15.19
CA ALA A 194 3.25 -2.38 -14.75
C ALA A 194 3.99 -2.58 -13.41
N ALA A 195 3.31 -3.15 -12.40
CA ALA A 195 3.89 -3.42 -11.09
C ALA A 195 5.09 -4.39 -11.17
N GLY A 196 4.96 -5.48 -11.93
CA GLY A 196 6.03 -6.44 -12.18
C GLY A 196 7.20 -5.85 -12.96
N THR A 197 6.94 -4.87 -13.83
CA THR A 197 7.98 -4.17 -14.58
C THR A 197 8.75 -3.20 -13.69
N LEU A 198 8.08 -2.37 -12.90
CA LEU A 198 8.73 -1.42 -11.99
C LEU A 198 9.55 -2.10 -10.88
N ARG A 199 9.32 -3.38 -10.63
CA ARG A 199 10.08 -4.20 -9.68
C ARG A 199 11.15 -5.08 -10.32
N GLN A 200 11.51 -4.83 -11.58
CA GLN A 200 12.63 -5.51 -12.22
C GLN A 200 13.96 -4.97 -11.68
N LEU A 201 14.88 -5.88 -11.36
CA LEU A 201 16.23 -5.51 -10.95
C LEU A 201 17.07 -5.02 -12.14
N ASP A 202 16.80 -5.53 -13.34
CA ASP A 202 17.37 -5.01 -14.58
C ASP A 202 16.52 -3.84 -15.11
N THR A 203 17.02 -2.63 -14.96
CA THR A 203 16.35 -1.41 -15.43
C THR A 203 16.23 -1.33 -16.95
N GLY A 204 17.02 -2.10 -17.71
CA GLY A 204 16.88 -2.22 -19.16
C GLY A 204 15.58 -2.88 -19.59
N VAL A 205 15.02 -3.76 -18.77
CA VAL A 205 13.70 -4.35 -18.99
C VAL A 205 12.61 -3.28 -18.85
N VAL A 206 12.74 -2.38 -17.88
CA VAL A 206 11.78 -1.26 -17.68
C VAL A 206 11.76 -0.35 -18.91
N ALA A 207 12.93 0.02 -19.42
CA ALA A 207 13.06 0.89 -20.59
C ALA A 207 12.37 0.34 -21.85
N LYS A 208 12.34 -1.01 -22.00
CA LYS A 208 11.75 -1.69 -23.16
C LYS A 208 10.23 -1.84 -23.10
N ARG A 209 9.63 -1.76 -21.90
CA ARG A 209 8.22 -2.10 -21.70
C ARG A 209 7.27 -0.91 -21.78
N ASN A 210 7.77 0.29 -22.12
CA ASN A 210 7.00 1.50 -22.41
C ASN A 210 5.87 1.77 -21.40
N LEU A 211 6.24 1.91 -20.11
CA LEU A 211 5.32 2.38 -19.08
C LEU A 211 5.01 3.87 -19.29
N ALA A 212 3.85 4.29 -18.78
CA ALA A 212 3.40 5.68 -18.79
C ALA A 212 2.88 6.10 -17.40
N THR A 213 2.72 7.39 -17.17
CA THR A 213 2.27 7.94 -15.89
C THR A 213 1.17 8.97 -16.06
N PHE A 214 0.30 9.07 -15.05
CA PHE A 214 -0.55 10.24 -14.84
C PHE A 214 -0.33 10.76 -13.43
N LEU A 215 0.11 12.02 -13.31
CA LEU A 215 0.29 12.69 -12.03
C LEU A 215 -1.00 13.43 -11.68
N TYR A 216 -1.40 13.32 -10.41
CA TYR A 216 -2.71 13.82 -9.97
C TYR A 216 -2.70 14.55 -8.63
N GLN A 217 -1.55 14.66 -7.97
CA GLN A 217 -1.48 15.30 -6.66
C GLN A 217 -0.10 15.91 -6.40
N GLU A 218 -0.08 17.11 -5.88
CA GLU A 218 1.04 17.69 -5.16
C GLU A 218 0.96 17.24 -3.70
N ALA A 219 1.97 16.50 -3.21
CA ALA A 219 1.98 15.96 -1.86
C ALA A 219 2.65 16.89 -0.85
N SER A 220 3.61 17.71 -1.32
CA SER A 220 4.17 18.83 -0.57
C SER A 220 3.13 19.93 -0.39
N PRO A 221 3.27 20.81 0.65
CA PRO A 221 2.35 21.91 0.84
C PRO A 221 2.22 22.77 -0.42
N SER A 222 1.02 22.85 -0.96
CA SER A 222 0.75 23.64 -2.16
C SER A 222 0.42 25.10 -1.82
N THR A 223 0.85 26.01 -2.67
CA THR A 223 0.43 27.42 -2.64
C THR A 223 -0.83 27.67 -3.48
N ARG A 224 -1.38 26.63 -4.11
CA ARG A 224 -2.60 26.70 -4.93
C ARG A 224 -3.82 26.64 -4.03
N ASP A 225 -4.94 27.20 -4.47
CA ASP A 225 -6.20 27.23 -3.75
C ASP A 225 -7.14 26.07 -4.13
N SER A 226 -6.90 25.42 -5.27
CA SER A 226 -7.78 24.37 -5.77
C SER A 226 -7.03 23.21 -6.42
N GLN A 227 -7.64 22.02 -6.36
CA GLN A 227 -7.13 20.81 -7.01
C GLN A 227 -7.01 20.97 -8.53
N GLU A 228 -7.95 21.67 -9.15
CA GLU A 228 -7.87 22.00 -10.59
C GLU A 228 -6.59 22.79 -10.92
N LYS A 229 -6.26 23.81 -10.11
CA LYS A 229 -5.02 24.58 -10.28
C LYS A 229 -3.77 23.76 -10.00
N VAL A 230 -3.85 22.80 -9.07
CA VAL A 230 -2.76 21.82 -8.87
C VAL A 230 -2.52 21.01 -10.13
N LEU A 231 -3.56 20.45 -10.73
CA LEU A 231 -3.44 19.68 -11.99
C LEU A 231 -2.85 20.52 -13.12
N ASN A 232 -3.33 21.75 -13.30
CA ASN A 232 -2.80 22.68 -14.30
C ASN A 232 -1.32 23.03 -14.03
N HIS A 233 -0.92 23.19 -12.76
CA HIS A 233 0.48 23.44 -12.40
C HIS A 233 1.37 22.23 -12.68
N LEU A 234 0.90 21.02 -12.41
CA LEU A 234 1.65 19.80 -12.75
C LEU A 234 1.92 19.71 -14.26
N GLU A 235 0.93 20.05 -15.10
CA GLU A 235 1.13 20.15 -16.57
C GLU A 235 2.19 21.20 -16.94
N GLN A 236 2.16 22.38 -16.31
CA GLN A 236 3.15 23.45 -16.54
C GLN A 236 4.57 23.05 -16.13
N LEU A 237 4.70 22.20 -15.11
CA LEU A 237 5.99 21.65 -14.67
C LEU A 237 6.55 20.58 -15.62
N GLY A 238 5.74 20.09 -16.56
CA GLY A 238 6.13 19.08 -17.55
C GLY A 238 5.68 17.65 -17.22
N PHE A 239 4.77 17.47 -16.25
CA PHE A 239 4.17 16.18 -15.97
C PHE A 239 2.98 15.88 -16.88
N VAL A 240 2.75 14.60 -17.15
CA VAL A 240 1.55 14.17 -17.84
C VAL A 240 0.40 14.06 -16.82
N VAL A 241 -0.65 14.82 -17.03
CA VAL A 241 -1.90 14.79 -16.27
C VAL A 241 -3.00 14.23 -17.16
N ASN A 242 -3.91 13.44 -16.62
CA ASN A 242 -5.00 12.90 -17.42
C ASN A 242 -5.91 14.04 -17.93
N PRO A 243 -6.11 14.19 -19.24
CA PRO A 243 -6.92 15.27 -19.81
C PRO A 243 -8.42 15.08 -19.55
N ARG A 244 -8.87 13.84 -19.29
CA ARG A 244 -10.28 13.52 -19.04
C ARG A 244 -10.61 13.79 -17.57
N ARG A 245 -10.96 15.03 -17.27
CA ARG A 245 -11.34 15.52 -15.94
C ARG A 245 -12.51 16.48 -16.05
N LEU A 246 -13.28 16.62 -14.98
CA LEU A 246 -14.44 17.51 -14.92
C LEU A 246 -14.44 18.29 -13.60
N LEU A 247 -14.58 19.63 -13.68
CA LEU A 247 -14.99 20.44 -12.54
C LEU A 247 -16.51 20.44 -12.46
N ALA A 248 -17.07 19.81 -11.44
CA ALA A 248 -18.50 19.64 -11.23
C ALA A 248 -19.00 20.54 -10.10
N HIS A 249 -20.19 21.11 -10.28
CA HIS A 249 -20.87 21.99 -9.32
C HIS A 249 -22.01 21.28 -8.58
N SER A 250 -22.35 20.08 -9.02
CA SER A 250 -23.40 19.27 -8.41
C SER A 250 -23.05 17.77 -8.48
N MET A 251 -23.71 16.99 -7.65
CA MET A 251 -23.57 15.52 -7.70
C MET A 251 -24.25 14.93 -8.94
N ASP A 252 -25.17 15.64 -9.57
CA ASP A 252 -25.75 15.23 -10.85
C ASP A 252 -24.73 15.29 -11.98
N GLU A 253 -23.95 16.39 -12.07
CA GLU A 253 -22.84 16.51 -13.04
C GLU A 253 -21.76 15.44 -12.81
N VAL A 254 -21.44 15.14 -11.52
CA VAL A 254 -20.54 14.04 -11.18
C VAL A 254 -21.07 12.72 -11.70
N TRP A 255 -22.37 12.44 -11.51
CA TRP A 255 -22.99 11.20 -11.95
C TRP A 255 -23.04 11.07 -13.47
N GLU A 256 -23.38 12.15 -14.17
CA GLU A 256 -23.37 12.18 -15.65
C GLU A 256 -21.96 11.85 -16.17
N PHE A 257 -20.92 12.46 -15.60
CA PHE A 257 -19.53 12.17 -15.97
C PHE A 257 -19.16 10.71 -15.73
N ILE A 258 -19.56 10.13 -14.60
CA ILE A 258 -19.33 8.71 -14.29
C ILE A 258 -19.99 7.81 -15.32
N GLN A 259 -21.24 8.10 -15.72
CA GLN A 259 -21.98 7.32 -16.73
C GLN A 259 -21.30 7.40 -18.10
N GLU A 260 -20.88 8.59 -18.51
CA GLU A 260 -20.17 8.82 -19.77
C GLU A 260 -18.86 8.04 -19.81
N VAL A 261 -18.02 8.22 -18.78
CA VAL A 261 -16.76 7.49 -18.65
C VAL A 261 -16.95 5.98 -18.63
N GLY A 262 -18.00 5.50 -17.93
CA GLY A 262 -18.35 4.09 -17.87
C GLY A 262 -18.65 3.46 -19.24
N GLN A 263 -19.27 4.23 -20.15
CA GLN A 263 -19.55 3.78 -21.52
C GLN A 263 -18.30 3.80 -22.42
N GLU A 264 -17.38 4.72 -22.16
CA GLU A 264 -16.19 4.93 -22.99
C GLU A 264 -14.96 4.13 -22.52
N ARG A 265 -14.96 3.56 -21.29
CA ARG A 265 -13.79 2.98 -20.65
C ARG A 265 -13.07 1.91 -21.49
N ASP A 266 -13.81 1.12 -22.26
CA ASP A 266 -13.25 0.06 -23.08
C ASP A 266 -12.51 0.60 -24.32
N GLN A 267 -12.75 1.86 -24.70
CA GLN A 267 -12.10 2.55 -25.81
C GLN A 267 -10.82 3.28 -25.38
N LEU A 268 -10.61 3.46 -24.09
CA LEU A 268 -9.41 4.12 -23.57
C LEU A 268 -8.16 3.27 -23.85
N PRO A 269 -7.00 3.90 -24.15
CA PRO A 269 -5.74 3.19 -24.39
C PRO A 269 -5.10 2.65 -23.09
N TYR A 270 -5.74 2.82 -21.95
CA TYR A 270 -5.34 2.36 -20.61
C TYR A 270 -6.56 1.89 -19.82
N ASP A 271 -6.33 1.13 -18.77
CA ASP A 271 -7.38 0.63 -17.92
C ASP A 271 -7.70 1.60 -16.78
N ILE A 272 -8.99 1.68 -16.44
CA ILE A 272 -9.53 2.43 -15.31
C ILE A 272 -10.48 1.54 -14.50
N ASP A 273 -10.49 1.68 -13.19
CA ASP A 273 -11.39 0.95 -12.29
C ASP A 273 -12.51 1.83 -11.71
N GLY A 274 -12.53 3.14 -12.05
CA GLY A 274 -13.53 4.06 -11.56
C GLY A 274 -13.25 5.53 -11.88
N VAL A 275 -13.84 6.38 -11.06
CA VAL A 275 -13.67 7.85 -11.07
C VAL A 275 -13.38 8.30 -9.63
N VAL A 276 -12.36 9.15 -9.46
CA VAL A 276 -12.06 9.79 -8.17
C VAL A 276 -12.72 11.15 -8.12
N ILE A 277 -13.52 11.38 -7.09
CA ILE A 277 -14.21 12.64 -6.83
C ILE A 277 -13.53 13.30 -5.62
N LYS A 278 -13.05 14.52 -5.78
CA LYS A 278 -12.36 15.29 -4.74
C LYS A 278 -13.07 16.64 -4.57
N VAL A 279 -13.18 17.12 -3.32
CA VAL A 279 -13.52 18.53 -3.08
C VAL A 279 -12.44 19.39 -3.74
N ASN A 280 -12.83 20.35 -4.57
CA ASN A 280 -11.89 21.10 -5.37
C ASN A 280 -11.07 22.12 -4.57
N ASP A 281 -11.67 22.80 -3.58
CA ASP A 281 -11.00 23.80 -2.75
C ASP A 281 -10.05 23.15 -1.73
N LEU A 282 -8.77 23.51 -1.75
CA LEU A 282 -7.75 22.88 -0.89
C LEU A 282 -7.87 23.28 0.57
N VAL A 283 -8.37 24.48 0.86
CA VAL A 283 -8.63 24.91 2.25
C VAL A 283 -9.75 24.06 2.85
N SER A 284 -10.79 23.81 2.08
CA SER A 284 -11.89 22.91 2.44
C SER A 284 -11.43 21.46 2.62
N GLN A 285 -10.48 20.98 1.82
CA GLN A 285 -9.88 19.66 2.01
C GLN A 285 -9.14 19.56 3.36
N GLU A 286 -8.39 20.61 3.74
CA GLU A 286 -7.72 20.67 5.06
C GLU A 286 -8.73 20.72 6.21
N GLN A 287 -9.84 21.46 6.05
CA GLN A 287 -10.90 21.57 7.06
C GLN A 287 -11.58 20.22 7.32
N LEU A 288 -11.96 19.51 6.27
CA LEU A 288 -12.56 18.16 6.34
C LEU A 288 -11.58 17.14 6.91
N GLY A 289 -10.30 17.24 6.54
CA GLY A 289 -9.22 16.40 7.07
C GLY A 289 -9.32 14.94 6.66
N PHE A 290 -8.83 14.07 7.55
CA PHE A 290 -8.65 12.64 7.28
C PHE A 290 -9.28 11.79 8.37
N THR A 291 -9.67 10.58 8.02
CA THR A 291 -9.84 9.46 8.94
C THR A 291 -8.48 8.77 9.13
N VAL A 292 -8.41 7.74 9.96
CA VAL A 292 -7.19 6.92 10.12
C VAL A 292 -6.73 6.30 8.78
N LYS A 293 -7.65 6.06 7.85
CA LYS A 293 -7.37 5.29 6.61
C LYS A 293 -7.52 6.10 5.33
N ALA A 294 -8.35 7.16 5.32
CA ALA A 294 -8.75 7.84 4.09
C ALA A 294 -9.03 9.32 4.30
N PRO A 295 -8.85 10.17 3.28
CA PRO A 295 -9.31 11.55 3.29
C PRO A 295 -10.85 11.60 3.35
N LYS A 296 -11.41 12.56 4.09
CA LYS A 296 -12.86 12.78 4.15
C LYS A 296 -13.38 13.58 2.96
N TRP A 297 -12.49 14.26 2.26
CA TRP A 297 -12.76 15.15 1.13
C TRP A 297 -12.68 14.48 -0.24
N ALA A 298 -12.42 13.17 -0.28
CA ALA A 298 -12.36 12.42 -1.53
C ALA A 298 -13.03 11.05 -1.40
N VAL A 299 -13.58 10.58 -2.51
CA VAL A 299 -14.18 9.26 -2.66
C VAL A 299 -13.84 8.70 -4.04
N ALA A 300 -13.65 7.40 -4.14
CA ALA A 300 -13.46 6.69 -5.39
C ALA A 300 -14.74 5.94 -5.76
N TYR A 301 -15.46 6.42 -6.77
CA TYR A 301 -16.54 5.61 -7.35
C TYR A 301 -15.92 4.50 -8.18
N LYS A 302 -16.30 3.27 -7.91
CA LYS A 302 -15.87 2.10 -8.67
C LYS A 302 -16.95 1.61 -9.60
N PHE A 303 -16.57 1.33 -10.84
CA PHE A 303 -17.50 0.73 -11.80
C PHE A 303 -17.98 -0.64 -11.31
N PRO A 304 -19.20 -1.04 -11.69
CA PRO A 304 -19.66 -2.39 -11.41
C PRO A 304 -18.64 -3.43 -11.91
N ALA A 305 -18.34 -4.40 -11.05
CA ALA A 305 -17.44 -5.48 -11.40
C ALA A 305 -18.00 -6.28 -12.55
N GLU A 306 -17.13 -6.79 -13.43
CA GLU A 306 -17.51 -7.73 -14.48
C GLU A 306 -18.09 -8.99 -13.84
N GLU A 307 -19.23 -9.47 -14.37
CA GLU A 307 -19.91 -10.68 -13.94
C GLU A 307 -19.82 -11.76 -15.03
N LYS A 308 -19.52 -13.00 -14.65
CA LYS A 308 -19.51 -14.15 -15.57
C LYS A 308 -20.20 -15.35 -14.94
N GLU A 309 -20.84 -16.14 -15.79
CA GLU A 309 -21.39 -17.41 -15.39
C GLU A 309 -20.31 -18.49 -15.34
N ALA A 310 -20.30 -19.29 -14.28
CA ALA A 310 -19.45 -20.47 -14.14
C ALA A 310 -20.23 -21.60 -13.48
N LYS A 311 -19.90 -22.85 -13.81
CA LYS A 311 -20.50 -24.01 -13.15
C LYS A 311 -19.71 -24.35 -11.90
N LEU A 312 -20.39 -24.56 -10.77
CA LEU A 312 -19.80 -25.07 -9.54
C LEU A 312 -19.50 -26.57 -9.70
N LEU A 313 -18.23 -26.93 -9.56
CA LEU A 313 -17.76 -28.32 -9.70
C LEU A 313 -17.62 -29.01 -8.35
N SER A 314 -17.09 -28.31 -7.34
CA SER A 314 -16.89 -28.80 -5.97
C SER A 314 -16.61 -27.63 -5.03
N VAL A 315 -16.60 -27.90 -3.73
CA VAL A 315 -16.22 -26.93 -2.69
C VAL A 315 -15.06 -27.51 -1.87
N ASP A 316 -13.96 -26.77 -1.81
CA ASP A 316 -12.84 -27.06 -0.92
C ASP A 316 -13.04 -26.33 0.42
N TRP A 317 -12.77 -27.02 1.52
CA TRP A 317 -12.82 -26.47 2.86
C TRP A 317 -11.41 -26.33 3.41
N THR A 318 -10.93 -25.12 3.59
CA THR A 318 -9.56 -24.83 4.07
C THR A 318 -9.57 -24.26 5.48
N VAL A 319 -8.58 -24.66 6.29
CA VAL A 319 -8.45 -24.21 7.68
C VAL A 319 -7.36 -23.14 7.76
N GLY A 320 -7.73 -21.93 8.14
CA GLY A 320 -6.79 -20.83 8.35
C GLY A 320 -6.08 -20.91 9.72
N ARG A 321 -5.10 -20.02 9.93
CA ARG A 321 -4.27 -19.99 11.16
C ARG A 321 -5.05 -19.84 12.47
N THR A 322 -6.21 -19.21 12.43
CA THR A 322 -7.10 -19.02 13.60
C THR A 322 -8.13 -20.15 13.76
N GLY A 323 -8.01 -21.22 12.97
CA GLY A 323 -8.96 -22.33 12.95
C GLY A 323 -10.24 -22.09 12.15
N VAL A 324 -10.44 -20.92 11.57
CA VAL A 324 -11.58 -20.65 10.70
C VAL A 324 -11.56 -21.57 9.49
N VAL A 325 -12.69 -22.22 9.21
CA VAL A 325 -12.87 -23.10 8.04
C VAL A 325 -13.60 -22.32 6.96
N THR A 326 -12.89 -22.07 5.86
CA THR A 326 -13.37 -21.23 4.76
C THR A 326 -13.71 -22.08 3.54
N PRO A 327 -14.95 -21.96 2.97
CA PRO A 327 -15.32 -22.62 1.73
C PRO A 327 -14.81 -21.87 0.50
N THR A 328 -14.26 -22.59 -0.45
CA THR A 328 -13.84 -22.10 -1.76
C THR A 328 -14.46 -22.93 -2.86
N ALA A 329 -15.23 -22.31 -3.75
CA ALA A 329 -15.81 -22.94 -4.91
C ALA A 329 -14.71 -23.26 -5.94
N ASN A 330 -14.68 -24.49 -6.44
CA ASN A 330 -13.99 -24.87 -7.66
C ASN A 330 -14.98 -24.76 -8.82
N LEU A 331 -14.62 -24.04 -9.85
CA LEU A 331 -15.51 -23.63 -10.94
C LEU A 331 -14.98 -24.08 -12.31
N THR A 332 -15.88 -24.18 -13.27
CA THR A 332 -15.43 -24.20 -14.68
C THR A 332 -14.63 -22.92 -14.96
N PRO A 333 -13.43 -22.99 -15.59
CA PRO A 333 -12.64 -21.82 -15.87
C PRO A 333 -13.37 -20.79 -16.72
N VAL A 334 -13.38 -19.53 -16.30
CA VAL A 334 -13.98 -18.41 -17.03
C VAL A 334 -13.03 -17.23 -17.09
N GLN A 335 -13.09 -16.47 -18.19
CA GLN A 335 -12.36 -15.21 -18.31
C GLN A 335 -13.12 -14.11 -17.59
N LEU A 336 -12.47 -13.46 -16.62
CA LEU A 336 -13.08 -12.44 -15.79
C LEU A 336 -12.05 -11.33 -15.49
N ALA A 337 -12.33 -10.12 -15.95
CA ALA A 337 -11.44 -8.96 -15.81
C ALA A 337 -9.96 -9.31 -16.11
N GLY A 338 -9.71 -9.82 -17.33
CA GLY A 338 -8.38 -10.14 -17.84
C GLY A 338 -7.68 -11.36 -17.22
N THR A 339 -8.33 -12.13 -16.35
CA THR A 339 -7.73 -13.35 -15.77
C THR A 339 -8.64 -14.55 -15.90
N THR A 340 -8.04 -15.75 -15.95
CA THR A 340 -8.79 -17.00 -15.89
C THR A 340 -9.11 -17.32 -14.42
N VAL A 341 -10.40 -17.31 -14.08
CA VAL A 341 -10.90 -17.66 -12.75
C VAL A 341 -11.45 -19.08 -12.77
N SER A 342 -10.90 -19.93 -11.92
CA SER A 342 -11.37 -21.31 -11.69
C SER A 342 -11.71 -21.56 -10.22
N ARG A 343 -11.48 -20.58 -9.34
CA ARG A 343 -11.78 -20.67 -7.91
C ARG A 343 -12.37 -19.34 -7.43
N ALA A 344 -13.39 -19.39 -6.58
CA ALA A 344 -14.03 -18.22 -5.99
C ALA A 344 -14.38 -18.47 -4.53
N THR A 345 -14.30 -17.45 -3.68
CA THR A 345 -14.71 -17.58 -2.28
C THR A 345 -16.22 -17.73 -2.16
N LEU A 346 -16.62 -18.56 -1.21
CA LEU A 346 -18.01 -18.68 -0.72
C LEU A 346 -18.15 -18.07 0.69
N HIS A 347 -17.13 -17.34 1.13
CA HIS A 347 -17.04 -16.63 2.41
C HIS A 347 -17.20 -17.54 3.64
N ASN A 348 -18.42 -18.04 3.92
CA ASN A 348 -18.75 -18.89 5.07
C ASN A 348 -20.02 -19.70 4.80
N VAL A 349 -20.45 -20.51 5.78
CA VAL A 349 -21.61 -21.38 5.68
C VAL A 349 -22.93 -20.58 5.57
N ASP A 350 -23.04 -19.48 6.30
CA ASP A 350 -24.23 -18.64 6.30
C ASP A 350 -24.43 -17.98 4.93
N TYR A 351 -23.33 -17.57 4.28
CA TYR A 351 -23.38 -17.05 2.91
C TYR A 351 -23.86 -18.10 1.90
N ILE A 352 -23.41 -19.35 2.04
CA ILE A 352 -23.89 -20.47 1.21
C ILE A 352 -25.39 -20.65 1.40
N ALA A 353 -25.88 -20.60 2.65
CA ALA A 353 -27.30 -20.75 2.97
C ALA A 353 -28.13 -19.55 2.50
N GLU A 354 -27.65 -18.32 2.70
CA GLU A 354 -28.31 -17.08 2.25
C GLU A 354 -28.48 -17.03 0.73
N LYS A 355 -27.47 -17.45 -0.01
CA LYS A 355 -27.48 -17.47 -1.49
C LYS A 355 -28.10 -18.74 -2.06
N ASP A 356 -28.54 -19.68 -1.22
CA ASP A 356 -29.12 -20.98 -1.59
C ASP A 356 -28.26 -21.71 -2.64
N ILE A 357 -26.93 -21.80 -2.37
CA ILE A 357 -25.98 -22.44 -3.28
C ILE A 357 -26.03 -23.96 -3.10
N LEU A 358 -26.33 -24.69 -4.18
CA LEU A 358 -26.45 -26.13 -4.21
C LEU A 358 -25.35 -26.77 -5.09
N LYS A 359 -25.23 -28.10 -5.02
CA LYS A 359 -24.32 -28.86 -5.88
C LYS A 359 -24.67 -28.66 -7.36
N ASP A 360 -23.65 -28.55 -8.19
CA ASP A 360 -23.77 -28.39 -9.65
C ASP A 360 -24.48 -27.13 -10.13
N ASP A 361 -24.71 -26.15 -9.24
CA ASP A 361 -25.30 -24.87 -9.63
C ASP A 361 -24.45 -24.12 -10.65
N THR A 362 -25.13 -23.38 -11.54
CA THR A 362 -24.50 -22.32 -12.31
C THR A 362 -24.55 -21.04 -11.47
N VAL A 363 -23.38 -20.47 -11.24
CA VAL A 363 -23.22 -19.28 -10.39
C VAL A 363 -22.69 -18.09 -11.19
N ILE A 364 -23.04 -16.89 -10.75
CA ILE A 364 -22.40 -15.65 -11.21
C ILE A 364 -21.18 -15.39 -10.35
N VAL A 365 -20.04 -15.22 -11.02
CA VAL A 365 -18.75 -14.90 -10.40
C VAL A 365 -18.34 -13.48 -10.74
N TYR A 366 -17.79 -12.78 -9.78
CA TYR A 366 -17.26 -11.43 -9.90
C TYR A 366 -15.95 -11.31 -9.09
N LYS A 367 -15.21 -10.23 -9.28
CA LYS A 367 -14.04 -9.94 -8.42
C LYS A 367 -14.43 -8.92 -7.36
N ALA A 368 -14.48 -9.36 -6.11
CA ALA A 368 -14.68 -8.47 -4.98
C ALA A 368 -13.47 -7.55 -4.81
N GLY A 369 -13.71 -6.22 -4.82
CA GLY A 369 -12.65 -5.21 -4.77
C GLY A 369 -11.68 -5.28 -5.94
N ASP A 370 -12.13 -5.74 -7.11
CA ASP A 370 -11.35 -5.94 -8.36
C ASP A 370 -10.22 -6.98 -8.26
N ILE A 371 -10.09 -7.70 -7.14
CA ILE A 371 -8.97 -8.61 -6.88
C ILE A 371 -9.45 -10.04 -6.62
N ILE A 372 -10.36 -10.23 -5.65
CA ILE A 372 -10.70 -11.57 -5.11
C ILE A 372 -11.93 -12.13 -5.81
N PRO A 373 -11.82 -13.26 -6.55
CA PRO A 373 -13.00 -13.90 -7.12
C PRO A 373 -13.94 -14.38 -6.02
N ALA A 374 -15.23 -14.05 -6.15
CA ALA A 374 -16.29 -14.45 -5.25
C ALA A 374 -17.54 -14.87 -6.03
N VAL A 375 -18.33 -15.75 -5.47
CA VAL A 375 -19.65 -16.09 -6.00
C VAL A 375 -20.65 -15.01 -5.57
N LEU A 376 -21.34 -14.37 -6.50
CA LEU A 376 -22.31 -13.31 -6.22
C LEU A 376 -23.71 -13.88 -5.92
N ARG A 377 -24.17 -14.77 -6.82
CA ARG A 377 -25.51 -15.38 -6.77
C ARG A 377 -25.59 -16.62 -7.65
N VAL A 378 -26.65 -17.39 -7.46
CA VAL A 378 -27.01 -18.53 -8.30
C VAL A 378 -27.81 -18.07 -9.52
N VAL A 379 -27.70 -18.77 -10.63
CA VAL A 379 -28.57 -18.63 -11.81
C VAL A 379 -29.67 -19.69 -11.70
N GLU A 380 -30.75 -19.37 -10.98
CA GLU A 380 -31.84 -20.31 -10.65
C GLU A 380 -32.43 -20.99 -11.89
N SER A 381 -32.54 -20.25 -13.00
CA SER A 381 -33.10 -20.79 -14.26
C SER A 381 -32.23 -21.91 -14.89
N LYS A 382 -30.98 -22.07 -14.41
CA LYS A 382 -30.03 -23.10 -14.87
C LYS A 382 -29.75 -24.17 -13.81
N ARG A 383 -30.49 -24.16 -12.70
CA ARG A 383 -30.36 -25.16 -11.63
C ARG A 383 -30.73 -26.54 -12.14
N VAL A 384 -29.86 -27.51 -11.88
CA VAL A 384 -30.04 -28.92 -12.33
C VAL A 384 -30.13 -29.90 -11.18
N SER A 385 -29.80 -29.49 -9.95
CA SER A 385 -29.82 -30.32 -8.75
C SER A 385 -30.44 -29.55 -7.58
N GLU A 386 -31.12 -30.28 -6.69
CA GLU A 386 -31.58 -29.76 -5.39
C GLU A 386 -30.71 -30.28 -4.22
N GLU A 387 -29.59 -30.94 -4.54
CA GLU A 387 -28.71 -31.52 -3.54
C GLU A 387 -27.89 -30.41 -2.86
N LYS A 388 -27.91 -30.38 -1.53
CA LYS A 388 -27.14 -29.43 -0.72
C LYS A 388 -25.65 -29.73 -0.76
N LEU A 389 -24.84 -28.72 -0.59
CA LEU A 389 -23.40 -28.86 -0.41
C LEU A 389 -23.08 -29.62 0.88
N ASP A 390 -22.06 -30.45 0.85
CA ASP A 390 -21.56 -31.17 2.02
C ASP A 390 -20.77 -30.20 2.93
N ILE A 391 -21.41 -29.79 4.03
CA ILE A 391 -20.79 -28.94 5.04
C ILE A 391 -20.05 -29.84 6.03
N PRO A 392 -18.73 -29.67 6.24
CA PRO A 392 -17.98 -30.53 7.15
C PRO A 392 -18.42 -30.33 8.59
N THR A 393 -18.63 -31.42 9.31
CA THR A 393 -18.84 -31.43 10.76
C THR A 393 -17.52 -31.59 11.53
N ASN A 394 -16.49 -32.11 10.86
CA ASN A 394 -15.15 -32.30 11.39
C ASN A 394 -14.12 -31.51 10.60
N CYS A 395 -13.05 -31.12 11.24
CA CYS A 395 -11.96 -30.37 10.63
C CYS A 395 -11.31 -31.19 9.48
N PRO A 396 -11.21 -30.64 8.26
CA PRO A 396 -10.63 -31.35 7.13
C PRO A 396 -9.11 -31.66 7.28
N SER A 397 -8.44 -31.06 8.29
CA SER A 397 -7.01 -31.27 8.52
C SER A 397 -6.70 -32.19 9.70
N CYS A 398 -7.47 -32.16 10.79
CA CYS A 398 -7.17 -32.90 12.02
C CYS A 398 -8.35 -33.72 12.55
N GLU A 399 -9.46 -33.79 11.83
CA GLU A 399 -10.67 -34.56 12.15
C GLU A 399 -11.37 -34.18 13.46
N SER A 400 -10.87 -33.19 14.21
CA SER A 400 -11.52 -32.67 15.41
C SER A 400 -12.86 -32.05 15.05
N LYS A 401 -13.86 -32.19 15.93
CA LYS A 401 -15.19 -31.61 15.75
C LYS A 401 -15.10 -30.10 15.55
N LEU A 402 -15.76 -29.59 14.52
CA LEU A 402 -15.89 -28.15 14.27
C LEU A 402 -16.96 -27.55 15.18
N LEU A 403 -16.75 -26.30 15.60
CA LEU A 403 -17.70 -25.52 16.39
C LEU A 403 -18.17 -24.31 15.59
N HIS A 404 -19.42 -23.97 15.78
CA HIS A 404 -20.00 -22.71 15.35
C HIS A 404 -20.36 -21.91 16.61
N PHE A 405 -19.73 -20.76 16.80
CA PHE A 405 -20.00 -19.89 17.95
C PHE A 405 -21.19 -18.98 17.64
N GLU A 406 -22.00 -18.67 18.64
CA GLU A 406 -23.21 -17.85 18.46
C GLU A 406 -22.89 -16.43 17.92
N ASP A 407 -21.70 -15.91 18.24
CA ASP A 407 -21.25 -14.59 17.84
C ASP A 407 -20.38 -14.60 16.55
N GLU A 408 -20.22 -15.75 15.88
CA GLU A 408 -19.38 -15.88 14.69
C GLU A 408 -20.10 -16.63 13.56
N VAL A 409 -20.03 -16.09 12.35
CA VAL A 409 -20.59 -16.72 11.12
C VAL A 409 -19.72 -17.85 10.54
N ALA A 410 -18.60 -18.17 11.17
CA ALA A 410 -17.64 -19.13 10.64
C ALA A 410 -17.59 -20.43 11.47
N LEU A 411 -17.48 -21.57 10.79
CA LEU A 411 -17.07 -22.83 11.41
C LEU A 411 -15.61 -22.73 11.87
N ARG A 412 -15.31 -23.32 13.03
CA ARG A 412 -13.98 -23.23 13.62
C ARG A 412 -13.46 -24.54 14.17
N CYS A 413 -12.21 -24.85 13.83
CA CYS A 413 -11.41 -25.88 14.50
C CYS A 413 -10.73 -25.27 15.73
N ILE A 414 -11.01 -25.80 16.91
CA ILE A 414 -10.42 -25.32 18.17
C ILE A 414 -9.20 -26.15 18.63
N ASN A 415 -8.78 -27.14 17.86
CA ASN A 415 -7.63 -27.95 18.18
C ASN A 415 -6.31 -27.18 18.00
N PRO A 416 -5.58 -26.83 19.06
CA PRO A 416 -4.33 -26.07 18.96
C PRO A 416 -3.19 -26.87 18.27
N ARG A 417 -3.36 -28.20 18.16
CA ARG A 417 -2.41 -29.09 17.45
C ARG A 417 -2.86 -29.39 16.02
N CYS A 418 -3.78 -28.61 15.47
CA CYS A 418 -4.21 -28.80 14.09
C CYS A 418 -3.06 -28.49 13.11
N PRO A 419 -2.64 -29.46 12.27
CA PRO A 419 -1.53 -29.28 11.33
C PRO A 419 -1.70 -28.05 10.40
N ALA A 420 -2.92 -27.79 9.94
CA ALA A 420 -3.20 -26.62 9.12
C ALA A 420 -2.99 -25.32 9.90
N GLN A 421 -3.47 -25.21 11.13
CA GLN A 421 -3.28 -24.02 11.96
C GLN A 421 -1.80 -23.75 12.23
N ILE A 422 -1.03 -24.79 12.52
CA ILE A 422 0.42 -24.67 12.75
C ILE A 422 1.12 -24.19 11.48
N LYS A 423 0.87 -24.83 10.34
CA LYS A 423 1.46 -24.42 9.05
C LYS A 423 1.14 -22.95 8.71
N GLU A 424 -0.12 -22.57 8.79
CA GLU A 424 -0.56 -21.20 8.50
C GLU A 424 0.01 -20.19 9.52
N GLY A 425 0.21 -20.60 10.77
CA GLY A 425 0.91 -19.83 11.80
C GLY A 425 2.38 -19.58 11.44
N LEU A 426 3.09 -20.59 10.97
CA LEU A 426 4.49 -20.50 10.52
C LEU A 426 4.62 -19.60 9.28
N ILE A 427 3.70 -19.73 8.31
CA ILE A 427 3.64 -18.87 7.11
C ILE A 427 3.42 -17.41 7.51
N HIS A 428 2.48 -17.16 8.43
CA HIS A 428 2.23 -15.83 8.95
C HIS A 428 3.44 -15.26 9.67
N PHE A 429 4.10 -16.07 10.52
CA PHE A 429 5.30 -15.67 11.25
C PHE A 429 6.43 -15.22 10.32
N ALA A 430 6.64 -15.95 9.22
CA ALA A 430 7.66 -15.64 8.23
C ALA A 430 7.28 -14.47 7.30
N SER A 431 6.02 -14.04 7.30
CA SER A 431 5.50 -13.03 6.36
C SER A 431 6.20 -11.68 6.47
N ARG A 432 6.06 -10.86 5.41
CA ARG A 432 6.69 -9.54 5.28
C ARG A 432 6.38 -8.58 6.44
N ASP A 433 5.13 -8.58 6.89
CA ASP A 433 4.66 -7.66 7.95
C ASP A 433 5.01 -8.16 9.36
N ALA A 434 5.30 -9.45 9.50
CA ALA A 434 5.79 -10.09 10.72
C ALA A 434 7.33 -10.13 10.72
N MET A 435 7.95 -11.29 10.86
CA MET A 435 9.41 -11.43 10.97
C MET A 435 10.15 -11.27 9.63
N ASN A 436 9.44 -11.13 8.51
CA ASN A 436 10.00 -10.86 7.17
C ASN A 436 11.16 -11.77 6.78
N ILE A 437 10.99 -13.08 6.94
CA ILE A 437 12.00 -14.07 6.58
C ILE A 437 11.94 -14.33 5.08
N SER A 438 12.76 -13.60 4.32
CA SER A 438 12.75 -13.65 2.87
C SER A 438 13.04 -15.06 2.34
N GLY A 439 12.19 -15.55 1.43
CA GLY A 439 12.29 -16.88 0.84
C GLY A 439 11.58 -17.99 1.63
N LEU A 440 11.25 -17.78 2.91
CA LEU A 440 10.50 -18.76 3.72
C LEU A 440 8.98 -18.62 3.47
N GLY A 441 8.56 -18.88 2.23
CA GLY A 441 7.16 -18.83 1.82
C GLY A 441 6.41 -20.14 2.06
N PRO A 442 5.09 -20.19 1.70
CA PRO A 442 4.21 -21.35 1.94
C PRO A 442 4.78 -22.68 1.47
N SER A 443 5.36 -22.73 0.27
CA SER A 443 5.93 -23.95 -0.30
C SER A 443 7.12 -24.51 0.53
N ILE A 444 7.97 -23.64 1.05
CA ILE A 444 9.12 -24.06 1.87
C ILE A 444 8.65 -24.50 3.26
N VAL A 445 7.74 -23.72 3.88
CA VAL A 445 7.14 -24.08 5.18
C VAL A 445 6.44 -25.43 5.08
N GLU A 446 5.70 -25.70 4.00
CA GLU A 446 5.04 -26.99 3.80
C GLU A 446 6.03 -28.15 3.74
N LYS A 447 7.15 -27.98 3.02
CA LYS A 447 8.22 -29.00 2.94
C LYS A 447 8.88 -29.22 4.31
N LEU A 448 9.21 -28.17 5.03
CA LEU A 448 9.79 -28.23 6.38
C LEU A 448 8.85 -28.92 7.37
N PHE A 449 7.58 -28.64 7.30
CA PHE A 449 6.56 -29.25 8.13
C PHE A 449 6.38 -30.74 7.79
N ALA A 450 6.32 -31.08 6.50
CA ALA A 450 6.17 -32.47 6.02
C ALA A 450 7.37 -33.36 6.40
N THR A 451 8.57 -32.78 6.47
CA THR A 451 9.79 -33.48 6.92
C THR A 451 9.99 -33.48 8.43
N ASN A 452 9.04 -32.94 9.22
CA ASN A 452 9.12 -32.77 10.67
C ASN A 452 10.33 -31.96 11.17
N LEU A 453 10.94 -31.16 10.31
CA LEU A 453 12.04 -30.25 10.69
C LEU A 453 11.54 -29.04 11.49
N VAL A 454 10.29 -28.62 11.28
CA VAL A 454 9.68 -27.47 11.95
C VAL A 454 8.27 -27.86 12.45
N LYS A 455 8.01 -27.64 13.73
CA LYS A 455 6.72 -27.89 14.41
C LYS A 455 6.14 -26.63 15.04
N ASP A 456 7.00 -25.67 15.36
CA ASP A 456 6.63 -24.36 15.91
C ASP A 456 7.58 -23.27 15.41
N VAL A 457 7.36 -22.02 15.85
CA VAL A 457 8.17 -20.88 15.40
C VAL A 457 9.61 -20.90 15.94
N ALA A 458 9.88 -21.54 17.09
CA ALA A 458 11.23 -21.65 17.63
C ALA A 458 12.10 -22.59 16.79
N ASP A 459 11.50 -23.63 16.20
CA ASP A 459 12.20 -24.56 15.32
C ASP A 459 12.75 -23.86 14.07
N ILE A 460 12.10 -22.79 13.58
CA ILE A 460 12.63 -21.99 12.45
C ILE A 460 14.05 -21.49 12.75
N TYR A 461 14.30 -21.06 13.99
CA TYR A 461 15.59 -20.52 14.40
C TYR A 461 16.64 -21.58 14.75
N ARG A 462 16.23 -22.86 14.80
CA ARG A 462 17.12 -24.02 14.98
C ARG A 462 17.62 -24.60 13.65
N LEU A 463 16.97 -24.24 12.53
CA LEU A 463 17.35 -24.72 11.20
C LEU A 463 18.78 -24.33 10.83
N THR A 464 19.47 -25.27 10.21
CA THR A 464 20.82 -25.12 9.64
C THR A 464 20.77 -25.06 8.10
N GLU A 465 21.88 -24.70 7.46
CA GLU A 465 21.96 -24.76 5.99
C GLU A 465 21.76 -26.20 5.46
N GLU A 466 22.26 -27.19 6.19
CA GLU A 466 22.14 -28.60 5.86
C GLU A 466 20.67 -29.08 5.85
N ASP A 467 19.85 -28.59 6.79
CA ASP A 467 18.43 -28.93 6.86
C ASP A 467 17.67 -28.51 5.59
N PHE A 468 18.02 -27.33 5.05
CA PHE A 468 17.42 -26.86 3.80
C PHE A 468 17.85 -27.69 2.57
N LEU A 469 19.07 -28.26 2.59
CA LEU A 469 19.56 -29.12 1.50
C LEU A 469 18.82 -30.45 1.42
N LEU A 470 18.12 -30.86 2.50
CA LEU A 470 17.25 -32.04 2.52
C LEU A 470 15.94 -31.82 1.74
N LEU A 471 15.60 -30.57 1.42
CA LEU A 471 14.36 -30.24 0.73
C LEU A 471 14.51 -30.30 -0.80
N ASP A 472 13.58 -30.98 -1.46
CA ASP A 472 13.57 -31.07 -2.91
C ASP A 472 13.57 -29.69 -3.58
N GLY A 473 14.50 -29.48 -4.53
CA GLY A 473 14.63 -28.25 -5.31
C GLY A 473 15.40 -27.13 -4.62
N ILE A 474 15.90 -27.32 -3.39
CA ILE A 474 16.77 -26.37 -2.73
C ILE A 474 18.24 -26.77 -2.96
N LYS A 475 19.05 -25.80 -3.40
CA LYS A 475 20.49 -25.92 -3.62
C LYS A 475 21.25 -24.99 -2.69
N GLU A 476 22.57 -25.18 -2.55
CA GLU A 476 23.46 -24.45 -1.65
C GLU A 476 23.18 -22.93 -1.58
N LYS A 477 23.12 -22.26 -2.73
CA LYS A 477 22.87 -20.80 -2.78
C LYS A 477 21.52 -20.40 -2.20
N SER A 478 20.49 -21.23 -2.39
CA SER A 478 19.15 -20.98 -1.84
C SER A 478 19.09 -21.31 -0.36
N ALA A 479 19.73 -22.41 0.09
CA ALA A 479 19.85 -22.79 1.49
C ALA A 479 20.56 -21.69 2.29
N GLN A 480 21.70 -21.20 1.81
CA GLN A 480 22.44 -20.12 2.42
C GLN A 480 21.61 -18.83 2.55
N LYS A 481 20.88 -18.42 1.49
CA LYS A 481 20.02 -17.24 1.55
C LYS A 481 18.90 -17.37 2.58
N LEU A 482 18.26 -18.54 2.66
CA LEU A 482 17.22 -18.83 3.66
C LEU A 482 17.78 -18.74 5.07
N TYR A 483 18.92 -19.40 5.33
CA TYR A 483 19.58 -19.35 6.63
C TYR A 483 19.96 -17.92 7.03
N GLN A 484 20.56 -17.14 6.12
CA GLN A 484 20.89 -15.74 6.36
C GLN A 484 19.66 -14.88 6.66
N ALA A 485 18.53 -15.10 5.95
CA ALA A 485 17.28 -14.40 6.19
C ALA A 485 16.72 -14.70 7.59
N ILE A 486 16.81 -15.96 8.05
CA ILE A 486 16.43 -16.36 9.41
C ILE A 486 17.32 -15.66 10.45
N GLN A 487 18.65 -15.70 10.28
CA GLN A 487 19.55 -15.05 11.23
C GLN A 487 19.32 -13.53 11.29
N ALA A 488 19.14 -12.88 10.13
CA ALA A 488 18.83 -11.45 10.06
C ALA A 488 17.51 -11.09 10.76
N SER A 489 16.50 -11.97 10.71
CA SER A 489 15.20 -11.72 11.32
C SER A 489 15.26 -11.66 12.86
N LYS A 490 16.26 -12.25 13.49
CA LYS A 490 16.47 -12.20 14.96
C LYS A 490 16.62 -10.77 15.47
N GLU A 491 17.13 -9.86 14.62
CA GLU A 491 17.35 -8.46 14.95
C GLU A 491 16.11 -7.59 14.77
N ASN A 492 14.99 -8.13 14.30
CA ASN A 492 13.76 -7.37 14.13
C ASN A 492 13.25 -6.82 15.47
N SER A 493 12.57 -5.69 15.41
CA SER A 493 11.94 -5.08 16.58
C SER A 493 10.75 -5.91 17.09
N ALA A 494 10.54 -5.91 18.39
CA ALA A 494 9.61 -6.83 19.08
C ALA A 494 8.14 -6.73 18.63
N GLU A 495 7.67 -5.60 18.07
CA GLU A 495 6.31 -5.50 17.54
C GLU A 495 6.11 -6.41 16.31
N LYS A 496 7.18 -6.68 15.56
CA LYS A 496 7.16 -7.63 14.44
C LYS A 496 6.99 -9.06 14.94
N LEU A 497 7.71 -9.41 16.00
CA LEU A 497 7.58 -10.69 16.68
C LEU A 497 6.18 -10.86 17.28
N LEU A 498 5.68 -9.87 18.03
CA LEU A 498 4.35 -9.91 18.65
C LEU A 498 3.24 -10.13 17.61
N PHE A 499 3.32 -9.41 16.49
CA PHE A 499 2.41 -9.62 15.37
C PHE A 499 2.57 -11.01 14.76
N GLY A 500 3.81 -11.48 14.61
CA GLY A 500 4.15 -12.82 14.07
C GLY A 500 3.62 -13.97 14.91
N LEU A 501 3.52 -13.83 16.24
CA LEU A 501 2.92 -14.83 17.12
C LEU A 501 1.44 -15.08 16.85
N GLY A 502 0.78 -14.18 16.08
CA GLY A 502 -0.58 -14.39 15.57
C GLY A 502 -1.67 -14.41 16.63
N ILE A 503 -1.46 -13.72 17.76
CA ILE A 503 -2.42 -13.61 18.87
C ILE A 503 -3.73 -13.02 18.34
N ARG A 504 -4.85 -13.64 18.71
CA ARG A 504 -6.17 -13.21 18.26
C ARG A 504 -6.43 -11.75 18.63
N HIS A 505 -7.03 -10.98 17.72
CA HIS A 505 -7.31 -9.53 17.81
C HIS A 505 -6.08 -8.63 17.88
N VAL A 506 -4.86 -9.15 17.92
CA VAL A 506 -3.61 -8.38 17.94
C VAL A 506 -3.05 -8.26 16.52
N GLY A 507 -3.42 -7.19 15.82
CA GLY A 507 -2.89 -6.86 14.48
C GLY A 507 -1.58 -6.06 14.56
N SER A 508 -0.95 -5.77 13.42
CA SER A 508 0.34 -5.05 13.36
C SER A 508 0.29 -3.68 14.06
N LYS A 509 -0.81 -2.92 13.89
CA LYS A 509 -0.97 -1.62 14.57
C LYS A 509 -1.10 -1.75 16.09
N ALA A 510 -1.89 -2.74 16.56
CA ALA A 510 -2.00 -3.03 18.00
C ALA A 510 -0.65 -3.45 18.58
N SER A 511 0.09 -4.33 17.89
CA SER A 511 1.44 -4.76 18.29
C SER A 511 2.39 -3.57 18.43
N GLN A 512 2.33 -2.62 17.48
CA GLN A 512 3.13 -1.40 17.54
C GLN A 512 2.79 -0.55 18.76
N LEU A 513 1.50 -0.25 19.00
CA LEU A 513 1.07 0.55 20.15
C LEU A 513 1.42 -0.10 21.49
N LEU A 514 1.22 -1.41 21.59
CA LEU A 514 1.59 -2.19 22.77
C LEU A 514 3.09 -2.09 23.08
N LEU A 515 3.94 -2.33 22.08
CA LEU A 515 5.39 -2.34 22.30
C LEU A 515 5.98 -0.92 22.42
N GLN A 516 5.33 0.11 21.88
CA GLN A 516 5.66 1.50 22.20
C GLN A 516 5.44 1.82 23.70
N HIS A 517 4.41 1.22 24.32
CA HIS A 517 4.06 1.45 25.72
C HIS A 517 4.88 0.56 26.66
N PHE A 518 4.95 -0.76 26.38
CA PHE A 518 5.58 -1.72 27.28
C PHE A 518 7.07 -1.99 27.00
N HIS A 519 7.60 -1.50 25.90
CA HIS A 519 9.01 -1.57 25.46
C HIS A 519 9.57 -2.97 25.22
N SER A 520 9.00 -4.02 25.78
CA SER A 520 9.40 -5.40 25.54
C SER A 520 8.20 -6.36 25.61
N ILE A 521 8.33 -7.54 24.96
CA ILE A 521 7.32 -8.60 25.07
C ILE A 521 7.26 -9.14 26.51
N GLU A 522 8.38 -9.18 27.21
CA GLU A 522 8.43 -9.66 28.61
C GLU A 522 7.63 -8.73 29.53
N SER A 523 7.77 -7.41 29.40
CA SER A 523 6.98 -6.44 30.15
C SER A 523 5.49 -6.53 29.79
N LEU A 524 5.16 -6.66 28.52
CA LEU A 524 3.78 -6.84 28.05
C LEU A 524 3.15 -8.12 28.60
N ALA A 525 3.91 -9.23 28.68
CA ALA A 525 3.42 -10.50 29.21
C ALA A 525 3.08 -10.45 30.71
N GLN A 526 3.62 -9.48 31.44
CA GLN A 526 3.35 -9.24 32.87
C GLN A 526 2.35 -8.09 33.11
N ALA A 527 1.89 -7.43 32.04
CA ALA A 527 1.02 -6.25 32.14
C ALA A 527 -0.38 -6.62 32.66
N ASN A 528 -0.97 -5.68 33.42
CA ASN A 528 -2.35 -5.80 33.83
C ASN A 528 -3.29 -5.56 32.64
N PRO A 529 -4.34 -6.38 32.44
CA PRO A 529 -5.33 -6.17 31.37
C PRO A 529 -5.98 -4.78 31.37
N GLU A 530 -6.16 -4.17 32.54
CA GLU A 530 -6.70 -2.81 32.67
C GLU A 530 -5.74 -1.75 32.09
N GLU A 531 -4.44 -1.94 32.28
CA GLU A 531 -3.40 -1.08 31.72
C GLU A 531 -3.39 -1.18 30.18
N VAL A 532 -3.44 -2.40 29.64
CA VAL A 532 -3.56 -2.64 28.20
C VAL A 532 -4.81 -1.98 27.61
N ALA A 533 -5.96 -2.12 28.28
CA ALA A 533 -7.23 -1.54 27.83
C ALA A 533 -7.28 0.00 27.94
N SER A 534 -6.39 0.61 28.74
CA SER A 534 -6.29 2.07 28.88
C SER A 534 -5.56 2.75 27.71
N ILE A 535 -4.80 1.98 26.92
CA ILE A 535 -4.08 2.52 25.76
C ILE A 535 -5.08 2.94 24.68
N GLU A 536 -4.94 4.15 24.17
CA GLU A 536 -5.82 4.70 23.13
C GLU A 536 -5.89 3.75 21.91
N SER A 537 -7.09 3.47 21.43
CA SER A 537 -7.39 2.53 20.33
C SER A 537 -7.24 1.03 20.66
N LEU A 538 -6.92 0.67 21.89
CA LEU A 538 -6.93 -0.72 22.36
C LEU A 538 -8.09 -0.91 23.35
N GLY A 539 -8.78 -2.04 23.25
CA GLY A 539 -9.95 -2.34 24.10
C GLY A 539 -9.78 -3.60 24.93
N SER A 540 -10.76 -3.88 25.79
CA SER A 540 -10.80 -5.05 26.66
C SER A 540 -10.64 -6.38 25.93
N VAL A 541 -11.13 -6.49 24.69
CA VAL A 541 -11.01 -7.70 23.86
C VAL A 541 -9.55 -8.03 23.55
N ILE A 542 -8.74 -7.02 23.22
CA ILE A 542 -7.30 -7.19 22.98
C ILE A 542 -6.60 -7.57 24.27
N ALA A 543 -6.91 -6.86 25.38
CA ALA A 543 -6.33 -7.13 26.69
C ALA A 543 -6.57 -8.58 27.14
N GLN A 544 -7.82 -9.07 27.02
CA GLN A 544 -8.17 -10.46 27.34
C GLN A 544 -7.47 -11.48 26.44
N SER A 545 -7.33 -11.18 25.14
CA SER A 545 -6.62 -12.06 24.21
C SER A 545 -5.14 -12.20 24.54
N LEU A 546 -4.48 -11.11 24.93
CA LEU A 546 -3.08 -11.09 25.36
C LEU A 546 -2.91 -11.86 26.68
N GLN A 547 -3.75 -11.58 27.68
CA GLN A 547 -3.72 -12.29 28.95
C GLN A 547 -3.88 -13.79 28.74
N SER A 548 -4.94 -14.21 28.04
CA SER A 548 -5.21 -15.62 27.75
C SER A 548 -4.05 -16.31 27.03
N TYR A 549 -3.35 -15.60 26.14
CA TYR A 549 -2.19 -16.15 25.43
C TYR A 549 -0.98 -16.32 26.35
N PHE A 550 -0.56 -15.27 27.07
CA PHE A 550 0.66 -15.29 27.90
C PHE A 550 0.52 -16.10 29.18
N GLU A 551 -0.70 -16.36 29.65
CA GLU A 551 -0.95 -17.26 30.77
C GLU A 551 -0.69 -18.73 30.42
N THR A 552 -0.71 -19.11 29.13
CA THR A 552 -0.47 -20.48 28.68
C THR A 552 0.99 -20.91 28.93
N GLU A 553 1.18 -22.16 29.39
CA GLU A 553 2.51 -22.72 29.55
C GLU A 553 3.29 -22.78 28.23
N GLY A 554 2.59 -23.06 27.12
CA GLY A 554 3.18 -23.06 25.77
C GLY A 554 3.76 -21.72 25.35
N ALA A 555 3.08 -20.59 25.64
CA ALA A 555 3.60 -19.26 25.33
C ALA A 555 4.84 -18.91 26.17
N LYS A 556 4.86 -19.27 27.44
CA LYS A 556 6.01 -19.05 28.35
C LYS A 556 7.25 -19.81 27.87
N ILE A 557 7.08 -21.10 27.53
CA ILE A 557 8.15 -21.93 26.98
C ILE A 557 8.65 -21.32 25.66
N LEU A 558 7.76 -21.00 24.76
CA LEU A 558 8.11 -20.41 23.44
C LEU A 558 8.92 -19.12 23.59
N LEU A 559 8.51 -18.21 24.48
CA LEU A 559 9.25 -16.95 24.69
C LEU A 559 10.64 -17.20 25.28
N SER A 560 10.78 -18.17 26.22
CA SER A 560 12.08 -18.56 26.74
C SER A 560 13.00 -19.14 25.66
N GLU A 561 12.48 -20.02 24.81
CA GLU A 561 13.22 -20.62 23.71
C GLU A 561 13.64 -19.57 22.67
N LEU A 562 12.77 -18.65 22.28
CA LEU A 562 13.10 -17.58 21.36
C LEU A 562 14.21 -16.69 21.91
N LYS A 563 14.16 -16.36 23.19
CA LYS A 563 15.21 -15.59 23.88
C LYS A 563 16.55 -16.33 23.88
N GLU A 564 16.55 -17.62 24.22
CA GLU A 564 17.75 -18.48 24.19
C GLU A 564 18.35 -18.61 22.79
N LEU A 565 17.50 -18.61 21.75
CA LEU A 565 17.89 -18.63 20.34
C LEU A 565 18.36 -17.27 19.82
N GLY A 566 18.36 -16.23 20.66
CA GLY A 566 18.86 -14.90 20.36
C GLY A 566 17.89 -14.04 19.55
N VAL A 567 16.59 -14.33 19.59
CA VAL A 567 15.57 -13.47 18.98
C VAL A 567 15.32 -12.26 19.87
N ASN A 568 15.31 -11.08 19.27
CA ASN A 568 15.08 -9.82 19.99
C ASN A 568 13.64 -9.72 20.52
N LEU A 569 13.50 -9.48 21.82
CA LEU A 569 12.22 -9.29 22.51
C LEU A 569 11.93 -7.82 22.86
N ASP A 570 12.86 -6.91 22.53
CA ASP A 570 12.78 -5.49 22.85
C ASP A 570 12.30 -4.66 21.66
N TYR A 571 11.55 -3.60 21.93
CA TYR A 571 11.13 -2.64 20.95
C TYR A 571 12.31 -1.77 20.52
N LYS A 572 12.57 -1.70 19.20
CA LYS A 572 13.69 -0.93 18.60
C LYS A 572 13.22 0.38 17.94
N GLY A 573 11.93 0.74 18.06
CA GLY A 573 11.40 2.01 17.56
C GLY A 573 11.69 3.18 18.49
N GLN A 574 11.29 4.37 18.09
CA GLN A 574 11.41 5.55 18.95
C GLN A 574 10.48 5.40 20.17
N VAL A 575 11.07 5.39 21.34
CA VAL A 575 10.35 5.35 22.63
C VAL A 575 10.19 6.78 23.10
N VAL A 576 8.96 7.23 23.28
CA VAL A 576 8.68 8.49 23.97
C VAL A 576 8.81 8.22 25.47
N ALA A 577 9.77 8.86 26.12
CA ALA A 577 9.95 8.70 27.55
C ALA A 577 8.67 9.15 28.29
N ALA A 578 8.23 8.39 29.30
CA ALA A 578 7.05 8.74 30.10
C ALA A 578 7.18 10.10 30.81
N ASP A 579 8.43 10.53 31.06
CA ASP A 579 8.80 11.84 31.65
C ASP A 579 9.11 12.89 30.58
N ALA A 580 8.73 12.68 29.31
CA ALA A 580 8.98 13.67 28.27
C ALA A 580 8.24 14.97 28.56
N ALA A 581 8.90 16.10 28.31
CA ALA A 581 8.46 17.44 28.70
C ALA A 581 7.06 17.84 28.24
N LEU A 582 6.53 17.16 27.20
CA LEU A 582 5.23 17.44 26.60
C LEU A 582 4.31 16.21 26.60
N SER A 583 4.60 15.22 27.46
CA SER A 583 3.83 13.98 27.54
C SER A 583 2.35 14.24 27.81
N GLY A 584 1.47 13.69 26.96
CA GLY A 584 0.01 13.81 27.06
C GLY A 584 -0.58 15.13 26.54
N LEU A 585 0.23 16.13 26.13
CA LEU A 585 -0.27 17.39 25.59
C LEU A 585 -0.64 17.25 24.10
N THR A 586 -1.79 17.79 23.74
CA THR A 586 -2.19 17.96 22.34
C THR A 586 -1.68 19.30 21.81
N VAL A 587 -0.76 19.27 20.85
CA VAL A 587 -0.08 20.44 20.30
C VAL A 587 -0.48 20.68 18.86
N VAL A 588 -0.66 21.95 18.47
CA VAL A 588 -0.91 22.35 17.08
C VAL A 588 0.23 23.25 16.61
N LEU A 589 0.79 22.93 15.44
CA LEU A 589 1.73 23.78 14.72
C LEU A 589 0.97 24.69 13.75
N THR A 590 1.23 26.00 13.77
CA THR A 590 0.63 26.98 12.86
C THR A 590 1.64 28.01 12.40
N GLY A 591 1.41 28.63 11.24
CA GLY A 591 2.35 29.58 10.65
C GLY A 591 3.56 28.94 9.99
N LYS A 592 4.45 29.77 9.43
CA LYS A 592 5.70 29.40 8.81
C LYS A 592 6.81 29.40 9.85
N LEU A 593 7.43 28.26 10.09
CA LEU A 593 8.63 28.16 10.91
C LEU A 593 9.84 28.63 10.10
N GLU A 594 10.78 29.33 10.71
CA GLU A 594 11.91 29.95 10.03
C GLU A 594 13.18 29.10 10.10
N ARG A 595 13.32 28.29 11.17
CA ARG A 595 14.53 27.51 11.47
C ARG A 595 14.34 26.01 11.38
N LEU A 596 13.13 25.54 11.71
CA LEU A 596 12.75 24.14 11.63
C LEU A 596 11.77 23.95 10.48
N THR A 597 11.92 22.88 9.74
CA THR A 597 10.83 22.43 8.85
C THR A 597 9.65 21.99 9.72
N ARG A 598 8.44 22.06 9.18
CA ARG A 598 7.23 21.61 9.89
C ARG A 598 7.33 20.12 10.30
N SER A 599 8.03 19.31 9.51
CA SER A 599 8.27 17.90 9.81
C SER A 599 9.24 17.72 10.97
N GLU A 600 10.32 18.49 11.03
CA GLU A 600 11.29 18.47 12.14
C GLU A 600 10.63 18.96 13.44
N ALA A 601 9.89 20.05 13.37
CA ALA A 601 9.13 20.58 14.52
C ALA A 601 8.11 19.56 15.03
N LYS A 602 7.37 18.91 14.13
CA LYS A 602 6.44 17.83 14.46
C LYS A 602 7.16 16.67 15.12
N SER A 603 8.23 16.16 14.50
CA SER A 603 9.01 15.05 15.05
C SER A 603 9.61 15.39 16.42
N LYS A 604 10.10 16.63 16.62
CA LYS A 604 10.63 17.08 17.89
C LYS A 604 9.55 17.10 18.99
N LEU A 605 8.35 17.60 18.68
CA LEU A 605 7.21 17.61 19.61
C LEU A 605 6.75 16.18 19.94
N GLU A 606 6.65 15.30 18.94
CA GLU A 606 6.26 13.91 19.13
C GLU A 606 7.32 13.13 19.94
N ASN A 607 8.60 13.40 19.74
CA ASN A 607 9.70 12.83 20.53
C ASN A 607 9.66 13.30 22.00
N LEU A 608 9.10 14.48 22.25
CA LEU A 608 8.87 15.04 23.58
C LEU A 608 7.53 14.61 24.19
N GLY A 609 6.80 13.67 23.56
CA GLY A 609 5.57 13.08 24.06
C GLY A 609 4.29 13.82 23.70
N ALA A 610 4.36 14.86 22.88
CA ALA A 610 3.17 15.59 22.47
C ALA A 610 2.40 14.85 21.35
N LYS A 611 1.08 14.96 21.37
CA LYS A 611 0.20 14.58 20.27
C LYS A 611 0.04 15.77 19.33
N VAL A 612 0.71 15.75 18.16
CA VAL A 612 0.61 16.86 17.20
C VAL A 612 -0.62 16.69 16.31
N THR A 613 -1.51 17.69 16.31
CA THR A 613 -2.76 17.69 15.53
C THR A 613 -2.81 18.84 14.52
N GLY A 614 -3.60 18.65 13.45
CA GLY A 614 -3.70 19.63 12.36
C GLY A 614 -4.64 20.81 12.63
N SER A 615 -5.52 20.73 13.63
CA SER A 615 -6.55 21.74 13.89
C SER A 615 -6.67 22.10 15.37
N VAL A 616 -6.94 23.37 15.64
CA VAL A 616 -7.16 23.89 17.01
C VAL A 616 -8.58 23.59 17.45
N SER A 617 -8.73 22.97 18.63
CA SER A 617 -10.01 22.64 19.25
C SER A 617 -9.93 22.83 20.77
N LYS A 618 -11.05 22.66 21.48
CA LYS A 618 -11.09 22.68 22.96
C LYS A 618 -10.21 21.60 23.63
N LYS A 619 -9.72 20.63 22.86
CA LYS A 619 -8.81 19.56 23.32
C LYS A 619 -7.34 19.89 23.00
N THR A 620 -7.05 21.07 22.47
CA THR A 620 -5.68 21.53 22.18
C THR A 620 -5.14 22.19 23.43
N ASP A 621 -4.00 21.72 23.92
CA ASP A 621 -3.37 22.24 25.15
C ASP A 621 -2.35 23.32 24.82
N LEU A 622 -1.70 23.25 23.65
CA LEU A 622 -0.63 24.15 23.25
C LEU A 622 -0.64 24.42 21.74
N VAL A 623 -0.36 25.64 21.34
CA VAL A 623 -0.14 26.03 19.96
C VAL A 623 1.27 26.57 19.80
N VAL A 624 2.06 25.99 18.89
CA VAL A 624 3.36 26.54 18.48
C VAL A 624 3.16 27.34 17.20
N ALA A 625 3.36 28.65 17.27
CA ALA A 625 3.11 29.59 16.20
C ALA A 625 4.41 30.12 15.59
N GLY A 626 4.59 29.90 14.28
CA GLY A 626 5.61 30.57 13.47
C GLY A 626 5.10 31.89 12.88
N ALA A 627 5.86 32.46 11.94
CA ALA A 627 5.47 33.66 11.22
C ALA A 627 4.18 33.43 10.39
N ASP A 628 3.37 34.48 10.22
CA ASP A 628 2.12 34.46 9.47
C ASP A 628 1.11 33.37 9.89
N ALA A 629 1.03 33.14 11.20
CA ALA A 629 0.12 32.17 11.79
C ALA A 629 -1.35 32.65 11.72
N GLY A 630 -2.06 32.30 10.65
CA GLY A 630 -3.42 32.75 10.32
C GLY A 630 -4.54 32.31 11.28
N SER A 631 -5.66 31.83 10.75
CA SER A 631 -6.91 31.53 11.49
C SER A 631 -6.74 30.58 12.70
N LYS A 632 -5.77 29.68 12.69
CA LYS A 632 -5.49 28.75 13.80
C LYS A 632 -4.97 29.49 15.05
N LEU A 633 -4.16 30.56 14.87
CA LEU A 633 -3.68 31.39 15.97
C LEU A 633 -4.83 32.18 16.59
N GLN A 634 -5.69 32.76 15.75
CA GLN A 634 -6.88 33.49 16.25
C GLN A 634 -7.80 32.58 17.06
N LYS A 635 -8.06 31.38 16.54
CA LYS A 635 -8.89 30.38 17.23
C LYS A 635 -8.27 29.90 18.54
N ALA A 636 -6.94 29.81 18.63
CA ALA A 636 -6.24 29.47 19.86
C ALA A 636 -6.41 30.61 20.93
N GLN A 637 -6.31 31.87 20.49
CA GLN A 637 -6.55 33.03 21.33
C GLN A 637 -7.99 33.09 21.84
N GLU A 638 -8.99 32.85 20.98
CA GLU A 638 -10.41 32.78 21.34
C GLU A 638 -10.73 31.69 22.37
N LEU A 639 -10.03 30.54 22.26
CA LEU A 639 -10.21 29.42 23.18
C LEU A 639 -9.33 29.49 24.43
N GLY A 640 -8.48 30.54 24.56
CA GLY A 640 -7.58 30.71 25.71
C GLY A 640 -6.47 29.65 25.80
N ILE A 641 -6.07 29.07 24.66
CA ILE A 641 -5.04 28.02 24.60
C ILE A 641 -3.67 28.67 24.71
N GLU A 642 -2.75 28.01 25.40
CA GLU A 642 -1.36 28.47 25.52
C GLU A 642 -0.68 28.52 24.15
N ILE A 643 0.01 29.64 23.85
CA ILE A 643 0.71 29.86 22.59
C ILE A 643 2.19 30.04 22.88
N ARG A 644 3.03 29.31 22.13
CA ARG A 644 4.50 29.41 22.14
C ARG A 644 5.01 29.70 20.75
N ASP A 645 6.22 30.21 20.66
CA ASP A 645 6.92 30.46 19.39
C ASP A 645 7.89 29.32 19.02
N GLU A 646 8.50 29.44 17.85
CA GLU A 646 9.50 28.50 17.38
C GLU A 646 10.76 28.47 18.26
N ALA A 647 11.17 29.62 18.81
CA ALA A 647 12.34 29.72 19.68
C ALA A 647 12.14 28.92 20.99
N TRP A 648 10.93 28.90 21.53
CA TRP A 648 10.58 28.03 22.64
C TRP A 648 10.74 26.53 22.25
N LEU A 649 10.22 26.14 21.08
CA LEU A 649 10.35 24.75 20.62
C LEU A 649 11.82 24.35 20.43
N GLU A 650 12.67 25.25 19.95
CA GLU A 650 14.12 24.99 19.84
C GLU A 650 14.78 24.79 21.20
N SER A 651 14.33 25.50 22.23
CA SER A 651 14.93 25.46 23.57
C SER A 651 14.61 24.18 24.36
N LEU A 652 13.64 23.38 23.91
CA LEU A 652 13.31 22.05 24.44
C LEU A 652 14.30 20.99 23.93
#